data_d8fd90c63354ce1e9a7f9ca4457a6f68
#
_entry.id   d8fd90c63354ce1e9a7f9ca4457a6f68
#
_cell.length_a   1.000
_cell.length_b   1.000
_cell.length_c   1.000
_cell.angle_alpha   90.00
_cell.angle_beta   90.00
_cell.angle_gamma   90.00
#
_symmetry.space_group_name_H-M   'P 1'
#
loop_
_entity.id
_entity.type
_entity.pdbx_description
1 polymer ?
#
loop_
_entity_poly.entity_id
_entity_poly.type
_entity_poly.pdbx_seq_one_letter_code
_entity_poly.pdbx_strand_id
1 'polypeptide(L)'
;MSALDRFVDAMMSRSKTVIVAVLLLTAVMGGGITMLSQDSGLNQFGFGSDAEKAQDYVTENFQATDSNTTTAQIIFRGGEDGNSLSQEALIRETELQQSFREDEEINSTLGQNAFSGLSNAVAQTVITQQRGKAAAQSATLQQRRETLQGMNATAFNQTIATLLAENGGQSALFGFVPNGYDPGSTTAEARMMLVTQQVPPGESTGQGAAPQGIVDAQLAMDEIVEQQYDDDAFTFGAGVISDELGGSLSDSLMIVVPLALLFVGVVLTIAYRDLFDILLGMVGIALVLIWTFGFMGWSGIAFSQLMITVPVLLIGLSIDYAIHVLMRHREQREEADNGGARAAMRPALLGVGGALIWVTLTAVIGFLSNLTSPLPPLQNFGIVSAFGIASTLLIYGTFVPAVKVELDELLEARGWDRKKRAFGTGGGAFSSLLSGGKTFARRAPWAVVAVALLLTVGGAYGATQIDTSFQTEDFIAEDPPEFLNSLPEPFAPGDYQVKSQLEFVGQQFSQDQTSTILIRGDVATPEALSEMAEAEQRAAESSGFNTFPNGQAELRSPLRGMQTFAAENPDSSFANAFADADTDGDNVPDQNVETLYTAYYDVAPAQASSTIYVNEGGEYEATQMTVTKAGQASRGETTSATYDLADSFGDTGATATATGDLVVFDVIEEELLNTVIQTLIVTIVAVIAFLMLAYWYVHDSATLGAVTLLPIVLSVAWILGTMWLIDIGFNIITGTITSLTIGLGVAYNIHVAERYMLELGRGKGTWDAIQNAVTGTGGALLGSAGTTVGGFGVLAFAIVPPIQQFGIITGITIIYAFLGSVFVLPSFLVLWTKYLGPDDAFEESTDEAAADEVAPADG
;
A
#
# COMPACT_ATOMS: atom_id res chain seq x y z
N MET A 1 9.37 -46.86 9.26
CA MET A 1 9.52 -45.50 9.84
C MET A 1 9.44 -44.48 8.73
N SER A 2 8.49 -43.59 8.84
CA SER A 2 8.33 -42.47 7.89
C SER A 2 9.56 -41.51 7.94
N ALA A 3 9.69 -40.62 6.95
CA ALA A 3 10.73 -39.60 7.00
C ALA A 3 10.59 -38.70 8.24
N LEU A 4 9.36 -38.40 8.61
CA LEU A 4 9.01 -37.62 9.81
C LEU A 4 9.43 -38.35 11.10
N ASP A 5 9.20 -39.68 11.23
CA ASP A 5 9.67 -40.45 12.39
C ASP A 5 11.18 -40.30 12.57
N ARG A 6 11.95 -40.48 11.48
CA ARG A 6 13.43 -40.37 11.56
C ARG A 6 13.91 -38.96 11.92
N PHE A 7 13.22 -37.95 11.42
CA PHE A 7 13.53 -36.57 11.74
C PHE A 7 13.27 -36.25 13.23
N VAL A 8 12.07 -36.62 13.73
CA VAL A 8 11.69 -36.39 15.12
C VAL A 8 12.61 -37.14 16.07
N ASP A 9 12.97 -38.41 15.76
CA ASP A 9 13.91 -39.20 16.56
C ASP A 9 15.33 -38.57 16.59
N ALA A 10 15.83 -38.12 15.46
CA ALA A 10 17.13 -37.43 15.37
C ALA A 10 17.14 -36.12 16.17
N MET A 11 16.05 -35.34 16.08
CA MET A 11 15.90 -34.08 16.79
C MET A 11 15.80 -34.30 18.31
N MET A 12 14.97 -35.23 18.75
CA MET A 12 14.80 -35.53 20.21
C MET A 12 16.06 -36.12 20.84
N SER A 13 16.82 -36.92 20.09
CA SER A 13 18.08 -37.49 20.61
C SER A 13 19.22 -36.45 20.68
N ARG A 14 19.12 -35.35 19.93
CA ARG A 14 20.15 -34.28 19.82
C ARG A 14 19.60 -32.90 20.15
N SER A 15 18.64 -32.78 21.06
CA SER A 15 17.95 -31.51 21.39
C SER A 15 18.89 -30.35 21.67
N LYS A 16 19.97 -30.55 22.43
CA LYS A 16 20.99 -29.50 22.70
C LYS A 16 21.72 -29.03 21.46
N THR A 17 22.02 -29.94 20.53
CA THR A 17 22.65 -29.59 19.25
C THR A 17 21.70 -28.77 18.37
N VAL A 18 20.40 -29.13 18.36
CA VAL A 18 19.38 -28.36 17.63
C VAL A 18 19.26 -26.95 18.19
N ILE A 19 19.21 -26.81 19.53
CA ILE A 19 19.16 -25.49 20.19
C ILE A 19 20.35 -24.62 19.76
N VAL A 20 21.57 -25.16 19.86
CA VAL A 20 22.80 -24.42 19.49
C VAL A 20 22.81 -24.07 18.00
N ALA A 21 22.41 -25.01 17.14
CA ALA A 21 22.36 -24.76 15.70
C ALA A 21 21.39 -23.63 15.32
N VAL A 22 20.18 -23.63 15.93
CA VAL A 22 19.18 -22.56 15.70
C VAL A 22 19.68 -21.22 16.23
N LEU A 23 20.31 -21.18 17.41
CA LEU A 23 20.87 -19.94 17.96
C LEU A 23 22.04 -19.40 17.12
N LEU A 24 22.89 -20.26 16.59
CA LEU A 24 23.95 -19.83 15.64
C LEU A 24 23.37 -19.27 14.35
N LEU A 25 22.34 -19.94 13.78
CA LEU A 25 21.66 -19.44 12.60
C LEU A 25 20.96 -18.11 12.90
N THR A 26 20.35 -17.96 14.08
CA THR A 26 19.78 -16.69 14.51
C THR A 26 20.80 -15.57 14.60
N ALA A 27 22.01 -15.84 15.06
CA ALA A 27 23.08 -14.84 15.08
C ALA A 27 23.49 -14.41 13.65
N VAL A 28 23.53 -15.36 12.70
CA VAL A 28 23.78 -15.04 11.29
C VAL A 28 22.64 -14.20 10.71
N MET A 29 21.39 -14.62 10.93
CA MET A 29 20.23 -13.88 10.45
C MET A 29 20.14 -12.48 11.09
N GLY A 30 20.43 -12.37 12.39
CA GLY A 30 20.48 -11.08 13.08
C GLY A 30 21.49 -10.09 12.48
N GLY A 31 22.58 -10.58 11.88
CA GLY A 31 23.51 -9.74 11.13
C GLY A 31 22.89 -9.05 9.91
N GLY A 32 21.87 -9.65 9.29
CA GLY A 32 21.17 -9.03 8.16
C GLY A 32 20.32 -7.81 8.57
N ILE A 33 19.86 -7.74 9.83
CA ILE A 33 19.03 -6.60 10.29
C ILE A 33 19.80 -5.28 10.16
N THR A 34 21.11 -5.29 10.32
CA THR A 34 21.94 -4.06 10.17
C THR A 34 22.06 -3.58 8.72
N MET A 35 21.59 -4.38 7.75
CA MET A 35 21.59 -4.07 6.32
C MET A 35 20.19 -3.70 5.81
N LEU A 36 19.20 -3.67 6.71
CA LEU A 36 17.81 -3.35 6.35
C LEU A 36 17.69 -1.87 6.00
N SER A 37 17.28 -1.57 4.78
CA SER A 37 16.92 -0.23 4.33
C SER A 37 15.43 0.02 4.51
N GLN A 38 15.04 1.27 4.65
CA GLN A 38 13.64 1.71 4.61
C GLN A 38 13.36 2.37 3.27
N ASP A 39 12.17 2.15 2.74
CA ASP A 39 11.66 2.81 1.55
C ASP A 39 10.19 3.17 1.81
N SER A 40 9.91 4.46 1.93
CA SER A 40 8.57 5.00 2.16
C SER A 40 7.95 5.60 0.89
N GLY A 41 8.72 5.75 -0.20
CA GLY A 41 8.26 6.35 -1.45
C GLY A 41 7.28 5.47 -2.22
N LEU A 42 6.37 6.12 -2.96
CA LEU A 42 5.43 5.43 -3.85
C LEU A 42 6.11 4.92 -5.14
N ASN A 43 7.30 5.41 -5.47
CA ASN A 43 8.10 4.95 -6.62
C ASN A 43 8.43 3.44 -6.58
N GLN A 44 8.37 2.81 -5.39
CA GLN A 44 8.55 1.36 -5.24
C GLN A 44 7.51 0.52 -6.00
N PHE A 45 6.38 1.11 -6.40
CA PHE A 45 5.30 0.42 -7.11
C PHE A 45 5.50 0.37 -8.62
N GLY A 46 6.52 1.04 -9.13
CA GLY A 46 6.92 0.95 -10.54
C GLY A 46 7.24 -0.49 -10.95
N PHE A 47 6.77 -0.89 -12.13
CA PHE A 47 6.98 -2.23 -12.69
C PHE A 47 7.50 -2.22 -14.12
N GLY A 48 7.97 -1.05 -14.59
CA GLY A 48 8.56 -0.87 -15.91
C GLY A 48 7.55 -0.89 -17.05
N SER A 49 6.34 -0.34 -16.83
CA SER A 49 5.37 -0.09 -17.89
C SER A 49 5.93 0.86 -18.95
N ASP A 50 5.32 0.92 -20.12
CA ASP A 50 5.77 1.84 -21.17
C ASP A 50 5.51 3.31 -20.77
N ALA A 51 4.42 3.58 -20.03
CA ALA A 51 4.14 4.89 -19.46
C ALA A 51 5.21 5.32 -18.44
N GLU A 52 5.65 4.40 -17.57
CA GLU A 52 6.69 4.66 -16.57
C GLU A 52 8.07 4.88 -17.25
N LYS A 53 8.46 4.03 -18.19
CA LYS A 53 9.70 4.25 -18.97
C LYS A 53 9.70 5.57 -19.72
N ALA A 54 8.53 5.98 -20.23
CA ALA A 54 8.37 7.29 -20.86
C ALA A 54 8.49 8.42 -19.83
N GLN A 55 7.95 8.25 -18.61
CA GLN A 55 8.09 9.19 -17.51
C GLN A 55 9.55 9.34 -17.06
N ASP A 56 10.27 8.23 -16.92
CA ASP A 56 11.69 8.24 -16.59
C ASP A 56 12.48 8.98 -17.66
N TYR A 57 12.20 8.68 -18.94
CA TYR A 57 12.83 9.36 -20.06
C TYR A 57 12.56 10.87 -20.06
N VAL A 58 11.32 11.28 -19.79
CA VAL A 58 10.95 12.70 -19.65
C VAL A 58 11.71 13.34 -18.50
N THR A 59 11.74 12.69 -17.35
CA THR A 59 12.42 13.19 -16.15
C THR A 59 13.92 13.36 -16.38
N GLU A 60 14.56 12.43 -17.10
CA GLU A 60 16.00 12.46 -17.36
C GLU A 60 16.39 13.50 -18.43
N ASN A 61 15.55 13.75 -19.45
CA ASN A 61 15.97 14.44 -20.66
C ASN A 61 15.31 15.80 -20.91
N PHE A 62 14.13 16.10 -20.31
CA PHE A 62 13.40 17.34 -20.55
C PHE A 62 13.45 18.32 -19.38
N GLN A 63 14.31 18.08 -18.43
CA GLN A 63 14.47 19.03 -17.34
C GLN A 63 15.18 20.29 -17.86
N ALA A 64 14.54 21.44 -17.65
CA ALA A 64 15.20 22.71 -17.80
C ALA A 64 16.52 22.73 -16.99
N THR A 65 17.49 23.50 -17.42
CA THR A 65 18.89 23.59 -16.93
C THR A 65 19.11 23.62 -15.40
N ASP A 66 18.06 23.57 -14.61
CA ASP A 66 18.04 23.45 -13.14
C ASP A 66 17.33 22.16 -12.69
N SER A 67 17.70 21.04 -13.26
CA SER A 67 17.10 19.70 -13.04
C SER A 67 17.18 19.16 -11.59
N ASN A 68 17.81 19.88 -10.70
CA ASN A 68 17.93 19.55 -9.30
C ASN A 68 17.16 20.55 -8.42
N THR A 69 15.89 20.83 -8.76
CA THR A 69 15.06 21.69 -7.91
C THR A 69 13.77 21.01 -7.48
N THR A 70 13.33 21.31 -6.27
CA THR A 70 12.00 20.98 -5.76
C THR A 70 11.33 22.27 -5.27
N THR A 71 10.01 22.25 -5.13
CA THR A 71 9.26 23.42 -4.72
C THR A 71 8.45 23.12 -3.47
N ALA A 72 8.61 23.95 -2.42
CA ALA A 72 7.68 24.03 -1.31
C ALA A 72 6.63 25.11 -1.59
N GLN A 73 5.40 24.87 -1.19
CA GLN A 73 4.27 25.80 -1.28
C GLN A 73 3.97 26.31 0.12
N ILE A 74 4.00 27.64 0.30
CA ILE A 74 3.52 28.26 1.53
C ILE A 74 2.13 28.80 1.27
N ILE A 75 1.15 28.23 1.94
CA ILE A 75 -0.26 28.57 1.79
C ILE A 75 -0.65 29.53 2.92
N PHE A 76 -1.19 30.67 2.57
CA PHE A 76 -1.70 31.65 3.53
C PHE A 76 -3.22 31.68 3.44
N ARG A 77 -3.87 31.58 4.58
CA ARG A 77 -5.32 31.76 4.73
C ARG A 77 -5.63 33.24 5.05
N GLY A 78 -6.85 33.65 4.86
CA GLY A 78 -7.23 35.06 4.96
C GLY A 78 -7.21 35.69 6.36
N GLY A 79 -6.80 35.00 7.40
CA GLY A 79 -6.72 35.51 8.79
C GLY A 79 -8.06 36.08 9.33
N GLU A 80 -8.01 36.84 10.42
CA GLU A 80 -9.21 37.45 11.05
C GLU A 80 -9.98 38.41 10.13
N ASP A 81 -9.30 39.10 9.19
CA ASP A 81 -9.93 40.03 8.23
C ASP A 81 -10.41 39.36 6.94
N GLY A 82 -10.20 38.03 6.73
CA GLY A 82 -10.64 37.26 5.59
C GLY A 82 -10.01 37.68 4.26
N ASN A 83 -8.94 38.49 4.26
CA ASN A 83 -8.27 38.95 3.03
C ASN A 83 -6.78 38.67 3.00
N SER A 84 -6.38 37.66 2.26
CA SER A 84 -4.98 37.28 2.05
C SER A 84 -4.21 38.23 1.11
N LEU A 85 -4.89 39.13 0.35
CA LEU A 85 -4.30 40.06 -0.60
C LEU A 85 -4.09 41.47 -0.01
N SER A 86 -4.23 41.66 1.28
CA SER A 86 -3.99 42.98 1.91
C SER A 86 -2.52 43.39 1.79
N GLN A 87 -2.28 44.72 1.79
CA GLN A 87 -0.90 45.25 1.74
C GLN A 87 -0.05 44.76 2.91
N GLU A 88 -0.64 44.64 4.10
CA GLU A 88 0.03 44.15 5.30
C GLU A 88 0.38 42.65 5.15
N ALA A 89 -0.53 41.83 4.58
CA ALA A 89 -0.29 40.43 4.31
C ALA A 89 0.88 40.22 3.35
N LEU A 90 0.99 41.01 2.28
CA LEU A 90 2.12 40.91 1.35
C LEU A 90 3.45 41.44 1.93
N ILE A 91 3.41 42.41 2.84
CA ILE A 91 4.59 42.84 3.58
C ILE A 91 5.08 41.71 4.50
N ARG A 92 4.20 41.11 5.28
CA ARG A 92 4.53 39.96 6.15
C ARG A 92 5.13 38.79 5.35
N GLU A 93 4.63 38.52 4.12
CA GLU A 93 5.22 37.52 3.24
C GLU A 93 6.69 37.84 2.90
N THR A 94 7.04 39.13 2.63
CA THR A 94 8.45 39.50 2.41
C THR A 94 9.31 39.39 3.67
N GLU A 95 8.73 39.53 4.85
CA GLU A 95 9.41 39.30 6.13
C GLU A 95 9.68 37.81 6.35
N LEU A 96 8.71 36.96 6.02
CA LEU A 96 8.90 35.50 6.03
C LEU A 96 10.02 35.08 5.08
N GLN A 97 10.05 35.59 3.84
CA GLN A 97 11.13 35.33 2.87
C GLN A 97 12.50 35.74 3.44
N GLN A 98 12.56 36.83 4.23
CA GLN A 98 13.79 37.25 4.89
C GLN A 98 14.18 36.27 6.00
N SER A 99 13.21 35.78 6.81
CA SER A 99 13.47 34.80 7.86
C SER A 99 14.02 33.50 7.26
N PHE A 100 13.47 33.03 6.14
CA PHE A 100 14.00 31.87 5.40
C PHE A 100 15.44 32.06 4.89
N ARG A 101 15.81 33.27 4.49
CA ARG A 101 17.19 33.60 4.11
C ARG A 101 18.15 33.70 5.28
N GLU A 102 17.66 34.01 6.47
CA GLU A 102 18.46 34.12 7.69
C GLU A 102 18.69 32.79 8.39
N ASP A 103 17.83 31.83 8.15
CA ASP A 103 18.01 30.46 8.62
C ASP A 103 19.06 29.71 7.80
N GLU A 104 20.01 29.05 8.47
CA GLU A 104 21.16 28.40 7.80
C GLU A 104 20.74 27.15 7.04
N GLU A 105 19.82 26.38 7.59
CA GLU A 105 19.35 25.12 7.03
C GLU A 105 18.52 25.37 5.76
N ILE A 106 17.55 26.25 5.86
CA ILE A 106 16.71 26.66 4.72
C ILE A 106 17.57 27.29 3.63
N ASN A 107 18.39 28.28 3.98
CA ASN A 107 19.19 29.05 3.04
C ASN A 107 20.19 28.20 2.25
N SER A 108 20.65 27.08 2.83
CA SER A 108 21.56 26.14 2.16
C SER A 108 20.95 25.48 0.93
N THR A 109 19.61 25.36 0.89
CA THR A 109 18.84 24.78 -0.21
C THR A 109 18.29 25.81 -1.22
N LEU A 110 18.32 27.13 -0.87
CA LEU A 110 17.70 28.18 -1.69
C LEU A 110 18.59 28.64 -2.84
N GLY A 111 18.03 28.67 -4.05
CA GLY A 111 18.64 29.37 -5.21
C GLY A 111 18.56 30.90 -5.13
N GLN A 112 19.10 31.59 -6.14
CA GLN A 112 19.10 33.07 -6.17
C GLN A 112 17.68 33.66 -6.25
N ASN A 113 16.79 33.05 -7.03
CA ASN A 113 15.40 33.47 -7.25
C ASN A 113 14.41 32.46 -6.63
N ALA A 114 14.66 32.07 -5.38
CA ALA A 114 13.91 31.01 -4.74
C ALA A 114 12.44 31.33 -4.47
N PHE A 115 12.05 32.59 -4.40
CA PHE A 115 10.70 33.00 -3.98
C PHE A 115 9.86 33.50 -5.15
N SER A 116 8.72 32.86 -5.39
CA SER A 116 7.72 33.27 -6.36
C SER A 116 6.36 33.44 -5.69
N GLY A 117 5.77 34.64 -5.80
CA GLY A 117 4.50 34.97 -5.15
C GLY A 117 4.04 36.38 -5.50
N LEU A 118 2.84 36.72 -5.02
CA LEU A 118 2.21 38.03 -5.31
C LEU A 118 2.96 39.21 -4.71
N SER A 119 3.58 39.07 -3.55
CA SER A 119 4.42 40.13 -2.95
C SER A 119 5.55 40.51 -3.89
N ASN A 120 6.21 39.53 -4.49
CA ASN A 120 7.30 39.74 -5.42
C ASN A 120 6.80 40.35 -6.74
N ALA A 121 5.66 39.87 -7.28
CA ALA A 121 5.07 40.37 -8.52
C ALA A 121 4.66 41.86 -8.40
N VAL A 122 3.99 42.24 -7.32
CA VAL A 122 3.58 43.62 -7.03
C VAL A 122 4.80 44.51 -6.89
N ALA A 123 5.78 44.12 -6.06
CA ALA A 123 7.00 44.91 -5.88
C ALA A 123 7.79 45.09 -7.18
N GLN A 124 7.98 44.03 -7.97
CA GLN A 124 8.68 44.07 -9.26
C GLN A 124 7.97 45.00 -10.24
N THR A 125 6.65 44.94 -10.31
CA THR A 125 5.87 45.81 -11.20
C THR A 125 6.08 47.27 -10.85
N VAL A 126 6.00 47.65 -9.58
CA VAL A 126 6.21 49.02 -9.15
C VAL A 126 7.65 49.49 -9.35
N ILE A 127 8.64 48.64 -9.06
CA ILE A 127 10.06 48.98 -9.29
C ILE A 127 10.32 49.12 -10.79
N THR A 128 9.74 48.26 -11.62
CA THR A 128 9.85 48.36 -13.08
C THR A 128 9.31 49.67 -13.61
N GLN A 129 8.16 50.11 -13.13
CA GLN A 129 7.56 51.41 -13.50
C GLN A 129 8.41 52.61 -13.03
N GLN A 130 9.03 52.51 -11.86
CA GLN A 130 9.79 53.63 -11.24
C GLN A 130 11.25 53.68 -11.73
N ARG A 131 11.91 52.53 -11.93
CA ARG A 131 13.37 52.44 -12.09
C ARG A 131 13.81 51.58 -13.29
N GLY A 132 12.84 50.94 -14.01
CA GLY A 132 13.09 50.08 -15.14
C GLY A 132 13.31 48.59 -14.80
N LYS A 133 13.21 47.73 -15.84
CA LYS A 133 13.25 46.25 -15.73
C LYS A 133 14.54 45.72 -15.08
N ALA A 134 15.70 46.27 -15.39
CA ALA A 134 16.97 45.84 -14.83
C ALA A 134 17.06 46.11 -13.29
N ALA A 135 16.50 47.20 -12.80
CA ALA A 135 16.45 47.52 -11.38
C ALA A 135 15.47 46.55 -10.62
N ALA A 136 14.38 46.16 -11.25
CA ALA A 136 13.42 45.24 -10.69
C ALA A 136 14.01 43.83 -10.56
N GLN A 137 14.73 43.31 -11.56
CA GLN A 137 15.39 42.02 -11.54
C GLN A 137 16.50 41.92 -10.47
N SER A 138 17.20 43.03 -10.18
CA SER A 138 18.27 43.03 -9.19
C SER A 138 17.83 43.52 -7.80
N ALA A 139 16.53 43.77 -7.59
CA ALA A 139 15.99 44.27 -6.33
C ALA A 139 16.11 43.24 -5.19
N THR A 140 16.70 43.66 -4.06
CA THR A 140 16.77 42.83 -2.85
C THR A 140 15.40 42.68 -2.17
N LEU A 141 15.23 41.70 -1.30
CA LEU A 141 14.00 41.51 -0.48
C LEU A 141 13.68 42.75 0.32
N GLN A 142 14.68 43.40 0.91
CA GLN A 142 14.51 44.65 1.62
C GLN A 142 13.96 45.77 0.70
N GLN A 143 14.49 45.91 -0.51
CA GLN A 143 14.00 46.92 -1.46
C GLN A 143 12.56 46.61 -1.94
N ARG A 144 12.21 45.36 -2.08
CA ARG A 144 10.83 44.94 -2.39
C ARG A 144 9.89 45.26 -1.27
N ARG A 145 10.27 44.96 -0.02
CA ARG A 145 9.50 45.32 1.20
C ARG A 145 9.32 46.84 1.32
N GLU A 146 10.39 47.64 1.22
CA GLU A 146 10.33 49.10 1.28
C GLU A 146 9.41 49.66 0.17
N THR A 147 9.40 49.04 -1.01
CA THR A 147 8.51 49.41 -2.11
C THR A 147 7.05 49.17 -1.73
N LEU A 148 6.72 48.00 -1.18
CA LEU A 148 5.36 47.69 -0.72
C LEU A 148 4.91 48.62 0.42
N GLN A 149 5.77 48.88 1.39
CA GLN A 149 5.50 49.78 2.52
C GLN A 149 5.30 51.25 2.07
N GLY A 150 5.99 51.68 1.01
CA GLY A 150 5.88 53.02 0.44
C GLY A 150 4.64 53.28 -0.41
N MET A 151 3.86 52.21 -0.76
CA MET A 151 2.62 52.38 -1.50
C MET A 151 1.49 52.90 -0.63
N ASN A 152 0.67 53.82 -1.17
CA ASN A 152 -0.62 54.09 -0.53
C ASN A 152 -1.66 53.03 -0.90
N ALA A 153 -2.68 52.83 -0.06
CA ALA A 153 -3.67 51.80 -0.22
C ALA A 153 -4.40 51.81 -1.59
N THR A 154 -4.64 53.00 -2.17
CA THR A 154 -5.28 53.13 -3.47
C THR A 154 -4.38 52.64 -4.60
N ALA A 155 -3.11 53.00 -4.58
CA ALA A 155 -2.13 52.55 -5.57
C ALA A 155 -1.86 51.04 -5.45
N PHE A 156 -1.80 50.54 -4.24
CA PHE A 156 -1.66 49.11 -3.95
C PHE A 156 -2.83 48.31 -4.54
N ASN A 157 -4.08 48.66 -4.14
CA ASN A 157 -5.27 47.98 -4.63
C ASN A 157 -5.41 48.07 -6.17
N GLN A 158 -5.04 49.18 -6.76
CA GLN A 158 -5.05 49.34 -8.20
C GLN A 158 -4.00 48.46 -8.89
N THR A 159 -2.82 48.28 -8.27
CA THR A 159 -1.78 47.38 -8.79
C THR A 159 -2.23 45.90 -8.73
N ILE A 160 -2.78 45.47 -7.57
CA ILE A 160 -3.35 44.10 -7.43
C ILE A 160 -4.44 43.86 -8.48
N ALA A 161 -5.44 44.77 -8.56
CA ALA A 161 -6.55 44.64 -9.51
C ALA A 161 -6.07 44.60 -10.98
N THR A 162 -5.00 45.29 -11.31
CA THR A 162 -4.43 45.30 -12.66
C THR A 162 -3.64 44.02 -12.98
N LEU A 163 -2.86 43.55 -12.02
CA LEU A 163 -2.05 42.32 -12.17
C LEU A 163 -2.91 41.06 -12.29
N LEU A 164 -4.03 41.04 -11.53
CA LEU A 164 -4.96 39.91 -11.50
C LEU A 164 -6.25 40.17 -12.30
N ALA A 165 -6.21 41.11 -13.30
CA ALA A 165 -7.30 41.34 -14.22
C ALA A 165 -7.34 40.26 -15.33
N GLU A 166 -8.51 39.90 -15.80
CA GLU A 166 -8.75 38.91 -16.86
C GLU A 166 -7.93 39.12 -18.13
N ASN A 167 -7.64 40.41 -18.46
CA ASN A 167 -6.83 40.80 -19.58
C ASN A 167 -5.43 41.36 -19.20
N GLY A 168 -4.98 41.07 -17.97
CA GLY A 168 -3.75 41.64 -17.37
C GLY A 168 -2.42 41.11 -17.91
N GLY A 169 -2.44 40.15 -18.84
CA GLY A 169 -1.24 39.70 -19.57
C GLY A 169 -0.29 38.79 -18.74
N GLN A 170 -0.64 38.41 -17.50
CA GLN A 170 0.14 37.50 -16.64
C GLN A 170 -0.74 36.39 -16.08
N SER A 171 -1.19 35.51 -16.95
CA SER A 171 -2.02 34.34 -16.58
C SER A 171 -1.37 33.49 -15.46
N ALA A 172 -0.05 33.40 -15.41
CA ALA A 172 0.69 32.67 -14.39
C ALA A 172 0.47 33.19 -12.94
N LEU A 173 0.03 34.42 -12.72
CA LEU A 173 -0.24 34.96 -11.39
C LEU A 173 -1.54 34.42 -10.78
N PHE A 174 -2.46 33.91 -11.60
CA PHE A 174 -3.67 33.27 -11.10
C PHE A 174 -3.39 31.95 -10.36
N GLY A 175 -2.25 31.30 -10.62
CA GLY A 175 -1.81 30.14 -9.83
C GLY A 175 -1.51 30.43 -8.35
N PHE A 176 -1.37 31.72 -7.98
CA PHE A 176 -1.15 32.13 -6.58
C PHE A 176 -2.41 32.50 -5.83
N VAL A 177 -3.58 32.48 -6.45
CA VAL A 177 -4.89 32.75 -5.86
C VAL A 177 -5.83 31.56 -6.03
N PRO A 178 -6.89 31.44 -5.21
CA PRO A 178 -7.83 30.33 -5.33
C PRO A 178 -8.56 30.28 -6.68
N ASN A 179 -8.98 29.08 -7.09
CA ASN A 179 -9.74 28.85 -8.32
C ASN A 179 -11.05 29.67 -8.42
N GLY A 180 -11.65 29.97 -7.27
CA GLY A 180 -12.86 30.82 -7.19
C GLY A 180 -12.59 32.32 -7.13
N TYR A 181 -11.35 32.77 -7.43
CA TYR A 181 -11.00 34.20 -7.37
C TYR A 181 -11.66 34.98 -8.50
N ASP A 182 -12.32 36.08 -8.17
CA ASP A 182 -12.93 37.00 -9.14
C ASP A 182 -11.83 37.89 -9.76
N PRO A 183 -11.54 37.79 -11.06
CA PRO A 183 -10.48 38.58 -11.70
C PRO A 183 -10.64 40.09 -11.47
N GLY A 184 -9.56 40.73 -11.03
CA GLY A 184 -9.56 42.16 -10.70
C GLY A 184 -10.06 42.50 -9.28
N SER A 185 -10.43 41.50 -8.46
CA SER A 185 -10.69 41.67 -7.03
C SER A 185 -9.41 42.09 -6.29
N THR A 186 -9.59 42.81 -5.17
CA THR A 186 -8.54 43.13 -4.23
C THR A 186 -8.55 42.31 -2.96
N THR A 187 -9.40 41.28 -2.93
CA THR A 187 -9.57 40.35 -1.81
C THR A 187 -9.54 38.90 -2.29
N ALA A 188 -8.90 38.05 -1.49
CA ALA A 188 -8.93 36.59 -1.68
C ALA A 188 -8.91 35.89 -0.30
N GLU A 189 -9.60 34.75 -0.23
CA GLU A 189 -9.67 33.96 1.01
C GLU A 189 -8.36 33.25 1.34
N ALA A 190 -7.56 32.95 0.33
CA ALA A 190 -6.24 32.36 0.47
C ALA A 190 -5.28 32.84 -0.63
N ARG A 191 -4.00 32.64 -0.45
CA ARG A 191 -2.97 32.79 -1.47
C ARG A 191 -1.83 31.80 -1.26
N MET A 192 -1.03 31.59 -2.30
CA MET A 192 0.14 30.72 -2.31
C MET A 192 1.42 31.50 -2.61
N MET A 193 2.54 31.07 -2.01
CA MET A 193 3.89 31.44 -2.38
C MET A 193 4.68 30.17 -2.66
N LEU A 194 5.45 30.13 -3.73
CA LEU A 194 6.35 29.05 -4.08
C LEU A 194 7.76 29.34 -3.58
N VAL A 195 8.39 28.34 -2.98
CA VAL A 195 9.79 28.36 -2.55
C VAL A 195 10.56 27.29 -3.28
N THR A 196 11.38 27.67 -4.25
CA THR A 196 12.19 26.74 -5.05
C THR A 196 13.50 26.44 -4.35
N GLN A 197 13.74 25.16 -4.09
CA GLN A 197 14.92 24.62 -3.42
C GLN A 197 15.77 23.80 -4.36
N GLN A 198 17.06 23.79 -4.17
CA GLN A 198 18.01 22.98 -4.94
C GLN A 198 18.20 21.63 -4.27
N VAL A 199 18.03 20.57 -5.03
CA VAL A 199 18.27 19.17 -4.63
C VAL A 199 19.73 18.82 -4.91
N PRO A 200 20.43 18.10 -4.01
CA PRO A 200 21.80 17.69 -4.24
C PRO A 200 21.97 16.83 -5.51
N PRO A 201 23.10 16.95 -6.23
CA PRO A 201 23.33 16.17 -7.45
C PRO A 201 23.29 14.66 -7.18
N GLY A 202 22.52 13.93 -7.95
CA GLY A 202 22.35 12.49 -7.86
C GLY A 202 21.27 12.05 -6.86
N GLU A 203 20.59 12.99 -6.22
CA GLU A 203 19.37 12.75 -5.44
C GLU A 203 18.16 13.28 -6.22
N SER A 204 16.99 12.73 -5.97
CA SER A 204 15.74 13.16 -6.61
C SER A 204 14.64 13.29 -5.57
N THR A 205 13.69 14.16 -5.80
CA THR A 205 12.43 14.20 -5.08
C THR A 205 11.39 13.43 -5.89
N GLY A 206 10.72 12.48 -5.22
CA GLY A 206 9.63 11.71 -5.80
C GLY A 206 8.37 11.86 -4.97
N GLN A 207 7.31 11.16 -5.36
CA GLN A 207 6.06 11.17 -4.61
C GLN A 207 6.26 10.53 -3.23
N GLY A 208 6.18 11.35 -2.18
CA GLY A 208 6.34 10.92 -0.79
C GLY A 208 7.78 10.56 -0.40
N ALA A 209 8.78 10.95 -1.18
CA ALA A 209 10.19 10.80 -0.84
C ALA A 209 10.97 12.07 -1.19
N ALA A 210 11.75 12.57 -0.25
CA ALA A 210 12.65 13.71 -0.44
C ALA A 210 13.99 13.44 0.25
N PRO A 211 15.10 13.99 -0.30
CA PRO A 211 16.40 13.95 0.38
C PRO A 211 16.35 14.60 1.76
N GLN A 212 17.11 14.08 2.72
CA GLN A 212 17.04 14.54 4.11
C GLN A 212 17.26 16.04 4.25
N GLY A 213 18.18 16.63 3.48
CA GLY A 213 18.42 18.08 3.52
C GLY A 213 17.23 18.92 3.03
N ILE A 214 16.37 18.38 2.16
CA ILE A 214 15.12 19.02 1.75
C ILE A 214 14.04 18.84 2.83
N VAL A 215 13.96 17.63 3.43
CA VAL A 215 13.08 17.37 4.57
C VAL A 215 13.35 18.37 5.70
N ASP A 216 14.60 18.42 6.16
CA ASP A 216 15.01 19.28 7.27
C ASP A 216 14.70 20.76 6.97
N ALA A 217 15.03 21.22 5.76
CA ALA A 217 14.77 22.61 5.36
C ALA A 217 13.27 22.95 5.27
N GLN A 218 12.41 22.02 4.79
CA GLN A 218 10.96 22.26 4.72
C GLN A 218 10.30 22.20 6.09
N LEU A 219 10.77 21.34 6.99
CA LEU A 219 10.32 21.34 8.40
C LEU A 219 10.72 22.63 9.13
N ALA A 220 11.96 23.12 8.90
CA ALA A 220 12.37 24.41 9.43
C ALA A 220 11.54 25.58 8.86
N MET A 221 11.13 25.51 7.56
CA MET A 221 10.18 26.49 7.01
C MET A 221 8.85 26.44 7.73
N ASP A 222 8.32 25.24 7.96
CA ASP A 222 7.02 25.05 8.63
C ASP A 222 7.05 25.58 10.06
N GLU A 223 8.11 25.31 10.81
CA GLU A 223 8.30 25.87 12.16
C GLU A 223 8.31 27.41 12.17
N ILE A 224 8.98 28.04 11.20
CA ILE A 224 9.01 29.50 11.07
C ILE A 224 7.63 30.04 10.66
N VAL A 225 6.93 29.34 9.78
CA VAL A 225 5.57 29.71 9.33
C VAL A 225 4.60 29.64 10.50
N GLU A 226 4.60 28.55 11.26
CA GLU A 226 3.78 28.38 12.46
C GLU A 226 4.04 29.49 13.51
N GLN A 227 5.31 29.79 13.78
CA GLN A 227 5.69 30.85 14.73
C GLN A 227 5.22 32.25 14.31
N GLN A 228 5.12 32.55 13.00
CA GLN A 228 4.76 33.86 12.49
C GLN A 228 3.27 34.01 12.14
N TYR A 229 2.59 32.94 11.83
CA TYR A 229 1.22 32.96 11.29
C TYR A 229 0.24 32.11 12.10
N ASP A 230 0.70 31.36 13.12
CA ASP A 230 -0.12 30.34 13.79
C ASP A 230 -0.83 29.44 12.75
N ASP A 231 -2.10 29.15 12.92
CA ASP A 231 -2.91 28.32 11.99
C ASP A 231 -3.30 29.03 10.67
N ASP A 232 -2.93 30.32 10.50
CA ASP A 232 -3.28 31.09 9.28
C ASP A 232 -2.38 30.79 8.08
N ALA A 233 -1.31 30.01 8.24
CA ALA A 233 -0.47 29.55 7.14
C ALA A 233 0.18 28.21 7.45
N PHE A 234 0.57 27.47 6.41
CA PHE A 234 1.29 26.20 6.53
C PHE A 234 2.22 25.99 5.34
N THR A 235 3.20 25.11 5.55
CA THR A 235 4.14 24.68 4.51
C THR A 235 3.71 23.35 3.93
N PHE A 236 3.61 23.27 2.62
CA PHE A 236 3.28 22.06 1.88
C PHE A 236 4.38 21.74 0.86
N GLY A 237 4.93 20.51 0.89
CA GLY A 237 6.01 20.12 -0.02
C GLY A 237 6.47 18.69 0.19
N ALA A 238 7.30 18.20 -0.75
CA ALA A 238 7.78 16.82 -0.75
C ALA A 238 8.51 16.42 0.56
N GLY A 239 9.22 17.36 1.19
CA GLY A 239 9.92 17.12 2.46
C GLY A 239 8.95 16.91 3.62
N VAL A 240 7.92 17.76 3.76
CA VAL A 240 6.89 17.63 4.80
C VAL A 240 6.10 16.34 4.61
N ILE A 241 5.70 16.03 3.37
CA ILE A 241 5.01 14.77 3.05
C ILE A 241 5.89 13.56 3.40
N SER A 242 7.18 13.60 3.06
CA SER A 242 8.12 12.51 3.33
C SER A 242 8.31 12.28 4.83
N ASP A 243 8.41 13.34 5.63
CA ASP A 243 8.52 13.24 7.08
C ASP A 243 7.27 12.65 7.71
N GLU A 244 6.09 13.15 7.32
CA GLU A 244 4.82 12.65 7.87
C GLU A 244 4.55 11.19 7.48
N LEU A 245 4.87 10.78 6.24
CA LEU A 245 4.80 9.39 5.83
C LEU A 245 5.76 8.50 6.64
N GLY A 246 7.00 8.94 6.83
CA GLY A 246 7.99 8.23 7.63
C GLY A 246 7.61 8.16 9.11
N GLY A 247 7.13 9.27 9.67
CA GLY A 247 6.63 9.39 11.03
C GLY A 247 5.44 8.47 11.30
N SER A 248 4.42 8.51 10.45
CA SER A 248 3.22 7.68 10.58
C SER A 248 3.52 6.18 10.50
N LEU A 249 4.51 5.81 9.69
CA LEU A 249 5.02 4.45 9.59
C LEU A 249 5.68 4.01 10.90
N SER A 250 6.56 4.86 11.44
CA SER A 250 7.25 4.64 12.72
C SER A 250 6.26 4.52 13.88
N ASP A 251 5.32 5.45 13.97
CA ASP A 251 4.31 5.48 15.04
C ASP A 251 3.36 4.28 14.94
N SER A 252 2.96 3.89 13.72
CA SER A 252 2.20 2.66 13.50
C SER A 252 2.94 1.45 14.06
N LEU A 253 4.25 1.31 13.82
CA LEU A 253 5.05 0.23 14.38
C LEU A 253 5.17 0.31 15.90
N MET A 254 5.38 1.51 16.45
CA MET A 254 5.51 1.74 17.89
C MET A 254 4.22 1.43 18.66
N ILE A 255 3.05 1.60 18.06
CA ILE A 255 1.74 1.26 18.63
C ILE A 255 1.42 -0.23 18.40
N VAL A 256 1.47 -0.66 17.14
CA VAL A 256 0.97 -1.99 16.74
C VAL A 256 1.82 -3.13 17.29
N VAL A 257 3.16 -3.05 17.23
CA VAL A 257 4.01 -4.18 17.64
C VAL A 257 3.93 -4.45 19.14
N PRO A 258 4.03 -3.47 20.05
CA PRO A 258 3.86 -3.71 21.48
C PRO A 258 2.44 -4.19 21.84
N LEU A 259 1.41 -3.62 21.20
CA LEU A 259 0.03 -4.02 21.41
C LEU A 259 -0.21 -5.46 20.94
N ALA A 260 0.37 -5.88 19.80
CA ALA A 260 0.33 -7.26 19.33
C ALA A 260 1.02 -8.21 20.32
N LEU A 261 2.22 -7.85 20.80
CA LEU A 261 2.94 -8.65 21.79
C LEU A 261 2.20 -8.73 23.13
N LEU A 262 1.59 -7.64 23.57
CA LEU A 262 0.73 -7.62 24.76
C LEU A 262 -0.46 -8.55 24.59
N PHE A 263 -1.19 -8.43 23.48
CA PHE A 263 -2.34 -9.28 23.16
C PHE A 263 -1.94 -10.76 23.14
N VAL A 264 -0.82 -11.07 22.48
CA VAL A 264 -0.24 -12.42 22.45
C VAL A 264 0.07 -12.92 23.87
N GLY A 265 0.72 -12.08 24.68
CA GLY A 265 1.03 -12.40 26.07
C GLY A 265 -0.22 -12.75 26.89
N VAL A 266 -1.31 -11.99 26.72
CA VAL A 266 -2.61 -12.25 27.33
C VAL A 266 -3.17 -13.61 26.89
N VAL A 267 -3.19 -13.83 25.56
CA VAL A 267 -3.72 -15.09 25.00
C VAL A 267 -2.90 -16.30 25.45
N LEU A 268 -1.57 -16.22 25.39
CA LEU A 268 -0.71 -17.30 25.87
C LEU A 268 -0.89 -17.54 27.39
N THR A 269 -1.16 -16.48 28.15
CA THR A 269 -1.47 -16.59 29.60
C THR A 269 -2.76 -17.36 29.82
N ILE A 270 -3.80 -17.10 29.05
CA ILE A 270 -5.08 -17.84 29.14
C ILE A 270 -4.90 -19.30 28.71
N ALA A 271 -4.16 -19.51 27.56
CA ALA A 271 -3.96 -20.83 27.00
C ALA A 271 -3.02 -21.71 27.84
N TYR A 272 -1.87 -21.16 28.23
CA TYR A 272 -0.81 -21.97 28.84
C TYR A 272 -0.86 -22.00 30.36
N ARG A 273 -1.24 -20.90 31.02
CA ARG A 273 -1.28 -20.80 32.51
C ARG A 273 0.05 -21.24 33.14
N ASP A 274 1.15 -21.06 32.42
CA ASP A 274 2.51 -21.43 32.80
C ASP A 274 3.50 -20.43 32.23
N LEU A 275 4.21 -19.73 33.11
CA LEU A 275 5.12 -18.63 32.71
C LEU A 275 6.24 -19.10 31.77
N PHE A 276 6.78 -20.31 31.99
CA PHE A 276 7.87 -20.82 31.16
C PHE A 276 7.42 -21.13 29.72
N ASP A 277 6.21 -21.67 29.59
CA ASP A 277 5.63 -21.97 28.27
C ASP A 277 5.25 -20.66 27.52
N ILE A 278 4.77 -19.65 28.28
CA ILE A 278 4.51 -18.31 27.73
C ILE A 278 5.82 -17.68 27.20
N LEU A 279 6.86 -17.64 28.05
CA LEU A 279 8.17 -17.09 27.66
C LEU A 279 8.77 -17.85 26.47
N LEU A 280 8.66 -19.17 26.44
CA LEU A 280 9.14 -19.98 25.33
C LEU A 280 8.40 -19.68 24.03
N GLY A 281 7.07 -19.49 24.10
CA GLY A 281 6.28 -19.05 22.95
C GLY A 281 6.73 -17.67 22.45
N MET A 282 6.91 -16.71 23.36
CA MET A 282 7.39 -15.36 22.98
C MET A 282 8.81 -15.35 22.40
N VAL A 283 9.72 -16.14 22.97
CA VAL A 283 11.07 -16.33 22.41
C VAL A 283 10.99 -16.90 20.99
N GLY A 284 10.10 -17.87 20.76
CA GLY A 284 9.87 -18.40 19.41
C GLY A 284 9.45 -17.31 18.42
N ILE A 285 8.51 -16.45 18.81
CA ILE A 285 8.07 -15.30 18.00
C ILE A 285 9.26 -14.36 17.70
N ALA A 286 10.03 -13.97 18.72
CA ALA A 286 11.19 -13.11 18.55
C ALA A 286 12.20 -13.71 17.57
N LEU A 287 12.45 -15.01 17.64
CA LEU A 287 13.35 -15.70 16.69
C LEU A 287 12.81 -15.67 15.26
N VAL A 288 11.49 -15.88 15.06
CA VAL A 288 10.85 -15.78 13.74
C VAL A 288 11.03 -14.38 13.15
N LEU A 289 10.78 -13.33 13.95
CA LEU A 289 10.96 -11.94 13.50
C LEU A 289 12.42 -11.62 13.16
N ILE A 290 13.39 -12.04 14.01
CA ILE A 290 14.82 -11.87 13.72
C ILE A 290 15.22 -12.55 12.41
N TRP A 291 14.70 -13.76 12.14
CA TRP A 291 15.00 -14.48 10.91
C TRP A 291 14.37 -13.76 9.70
N THR A 292 13.17 -13.25 9.84
CA THR A 292 12.46 -12.57 8.75
C THR A 292 13.11 -11.24 8.41
N PHE A 293 13.36 -10.38 9.39
CA PHE A 293 14.05 -9.10 9.15
C PHE A 293 15.49 -9.29 8.71
N GLY A 294 16.18 -10.29 9.28
CA GLY A 294 17.51 -10.65 8.82
C GLY A 294 17.55 -11.13 7.38
N PHE A 295 16.56 -11.92 6.96
CA PHE A 295 16.41 -12.34 5.58
C PHE A 295 16.18 -11.15 4.64
N MET A 296 15.31 -10.20 5.01
CA MET A 296 15.07 -8.98 4.23
C MET A 296 16.39 -8.23 3.99
N GLY A 297 17.16 -7.95 5.07
CA GLY A 297 18.43 -7.26 4.94
C GLY A 297 19.47 -8.01 4.10
N TRP A 298 19.58 -9.34 4.26
CA TRP A 298 20.48 -10.15 3.43
C TRP A 298 20.08 -10.22 1.95
N SER A 299 18.77 -10.16 1.66
CA SER A 299 18.25 -10.20 0.28
C SER A 299 18.15 -8.83 -0.38
N GLY A 300 18.43 -7.74 0.35
CA GLY A 300 18.30 -6.37 -0.15
C GLY A 300 16.85 -5.92 -0.34
N ILE A 301 15.88 -6.59 0.34
CA ILE A 301 14.48 -6.19 0.32
C ILE A 301 14.29 -5.08 1.35
N ALA A 302 13.93 -3.87 0.88
CA ALA A 302 13.67 -2.73 1.74
C ALA A 302 12.40 -2.92 2.59
N PHE A 303 12.38 -2.30 3.76
CA PHE A 303 11.21 -2.25 4.62
C PHE A 303 10.29 -1.11 4.15
N SER A 304 9.12 -1.47 3.62
CA SER A 304 8.12 -0.55 3.10
C SER A 304 6.84 -0.57 3.93
N GLN A 305 5.89 0.31 3.62
CA GLN A 305 4.58 0.35 4.29
C GLN A 305 3.87 -1.02 4.28
N LEU A 306 3.89 -1.73 3.14
CA LEU A 306 3.30 -3.07 3.03
C LEU A 306 3.97 -4.08 3.99
N MET A 307 5.27 -3.93 4.25
CA MET A 307 6.03 -4.84 5.13
C MET A 307 5.67 -4.72 6.61
N ILE A 308 4.99 -3.64 7.07
CA ILE A 308 4.49 -3.53 8.45
C ILE A 308 3.52 -4.67 8.79
N THR A 309 2.76 -5.13 7.82
CA THR A 309 1.79 -6.21 8.03
C THR A 309 2.45 -7.57 8.32
N VAL A 310 3.68 -7.78 7.84
CA VAL A 310 4.41 -9.06 7.96
C VAL A 310 4.73 -9.45 9.41
N PRO A 311 5.32 -8.58 10.26
CA PRO A 311 5.52 -8.88 11.67
C PRO A 311 4.24 -9.32 12.37
N VAL A 312 3.15 -8.60 12.18
CA VAL A 312 1.86 -8.90 12.82
C VAL A 312 1.28 -10.22 12.32
N LEU A 313 1.37 -10.46 11.01
CA LEU A 313 1.03 -11.73 10.39
C LEU A 313 1.78 -12.90 11.06
N LEU A 314 3.10 -12.77 11.17
CA LEU A 314 3.95 -13.83 11.72
C LEU A 314 3.75 -14.02 13.22
N ILE A 315 3.49 -12.95 13.99
CA ILE A 315 3.12 -13.02 15.39
C ILE A 315 1.83 -13.85 15.54
N GLY A 316 0.77 -13.50 14.79
CA GLY A 316 -0.51 -14.20 14.84
C GLY A 316 -0.40 -15.69 14.48
N LEU A 317 0.30 -16.01 13.39
CA LEU A 317 0.50 -17.39 12.94
C LEU A 317 1.41 -18.21 13.87
N SER A 318 2.46 -17.61 14.42
CA SER A 318 3.39 -18.28 15.30
C SER A 318 2.71 -18.84 16.54
N ILE A 319 1.69 -18.15 17.06
CA ILE A 319 0.91 -18.60 18.22
C ILE A 319 0.17 -19.91 17.91
N ASP A 320 -0.40 -20.02 16.74
CA ASP A 320 -1.13 -21.21 16.30
C ASP A 320 -0.23 -22.44 16.35
N TYR A 321 0.97 -22.37 15.80
CA TYR A 321 1.98 -23.44 15.86
C TYR A 321 2.38 -23.76 17.30
N ALA A 322 2.59 -22.72 18.11
CA ALA A 322 2.94 -22.86 19.51
C ALA A 322 1.85 -23.62 20.30
N ILE A 323 0.58 -23.22 20.11
CA ILE A 323 -0.57 -23.85 20.77
C ILE A 323 -0.67 -25.32 20.37
N HIS A 324 -0.63 -25.63 19.07
CA HIS A 324 -0.75 -27.00 18.61
C HIS A 324 0.34 -27.93 19.17
N VAL A 325 1.60 -27.50 19.11
CA VAL A 325 2.74 -28.32 19.59
C VAL A 325 2.70 -28.50 21.09
N LEU A 326 2.53 -27.40 21.87
CA LEU A 326 2.61 -27.44 23.31
C LEU A 326 1.36 -28.08 23.95
N MET A 327 0.17 -27.84 23.38
CA MET A 327 -1.07 -28.51 23.90
C MET A 327 -1.05 -29.99 23.60
N ARG A 328 -0.62 -30.43 22.43
CA ARG A 328 -0.50 -31.85 22.12
C ARG A 328 0.54 -32.54 22.99
N HIS A 329 1.64 -31.87 23.32
CA HIS A 329 2.60 -32.39 24.30
C HIS A 329 1.96 -32.59 25.69
N ARG A 330 1.13 -31.64 26.13
CA ARG A 330 0.42 -31.76 27.43
C ARG A 330 -0.58 -32.89 27.41
N GLU A 331 -1.38 -33.06 26.34
CA GLU A 331 -2.30 -34.19 26.18
C GLU A 331 -1.56 -35.52 26.27
N GLN A 332 -0.45 -35.68 25.57
CA GLN A 332 0.36 -36.90 25.60
C GLN A 332 0.99 -37.16 26.98
N ARG A 333 1.27 -36.11 27.76
CA ARG A 333 1.73 -36.24 29.14
C ARG A 333 0.61 -36.65 30.13
N GLU A 334 -0.63 -36.28 29.84
CA GLU A 334 -1.80 -36.75 30.64
C GLU A 334 -2.12 -38.21 30.34
N GLU A 335 -2.02 -38.64 29.08
CA GLU A 335 -2.28 -40.04 28.66
C GLU A 335 -1.19 -40.99 29.12
N ALA A 336 0.05 -40.56 29.25
CA ALA A 336 1.19 -41.37 29.66
C ALA A 336 1.41 -41.26 31.19
N ASP A 337 0.85 -42.16 31.97
CA ASP A 337 0.86 -42.14 33.41
C ASP A 337 2.24 -42.04 34.08
N ASN A 338 3.36 -42.34 33.42
CA ASN A 338 4.75 -42.27 33.92
C ASN A 338 5.81 -41.88 32.87
N GLY A 339 5.42 -41.33 31.72
CA GLY A 339 6.37 -40.93 30.68
C GLY A 339 7.00 -39.55 30.97
N GLY A 340 8.36 -39.44 30.93
CA GLY A 340 9.05 -38.14 31.00
C GLY A 340 8.71 -37.20 29.87
N ALA A 341 9.09 -35.94 30.00
CA ALA A 341 8.78 -34.87 28.98
C ALA A 341 9.22 -35.25 27.55
N ARG A 342 10.37 -35.89 27.40
CA ARG A 342 10.92 -36.37 26.12
C ARG A 342 10.06 -37.49 25.51
N ALA A 343 9.56 -38.44 26.31
CA ALA A 343 8.74 -39.53 25.81
C ALA A 343 7.36 -39.07 25.28
N ALA A 344 6.79 -38.04 25.88
CA ALA A 344 5.54 -37.45 25.45
C ALA A 344 5.68 -36.50 24.23
N MET A 345 6.84 -35.87 24.03
CA MET A 345 7.05 -34.93 22.93
C MET A 345 7.09 -35.64 21.57
N ARG A 346 7.66 -36.84 21.51
CA ARG A 346 7.72 -37.62 20.26
C ARG A 346 6.34 -37.91 19.67
N PRO A 347 5.39 -38.55 20.35
CA PRO A 347 4.05 -38.77 19.81
C PRO A 347 3.27 -37.47 19.58
N ALA A 348 3.55 -36.42 20.38
CA ALA A 348 2.96 -35.09 20.14
C ALA A 348 3.36 -34.56 18.77
N LEU A 349 4.66 -34.52 18.46
CA LEU A 349 5.17 -34.02 17.15
C LEU A 349 4.74 -34.90 15.98
N LEU A 350 4.68 -36.22 16.15
CA LEU A 350 4.17 -37.10 15.11
C LEU A 350 2.67 -36.90 14.85
N GLY A 351 1.91 -36.55 15.92
CA GLY A 351 0.47 -36.34 15.83
C GLY A 351 0.06 -35.02 15.15
N VAL A 352 0.87 -33.94 15.31
CA VAL A 352 0.55 -32.62 14.72
C VAL A 352 1.49 -32.23 13.57
N GLY A 353 2.68 -32.81 13.47
CA GLY A 353 3.73 -32.38 12.55
C GLY A 353 3.31 -32.51 11.08
N GLY A 354 2.57 -33.56 10.72
CA GLY A 354 2.02 -33.71 9.37
C GLY A 354 1.11 -32.54 9.00
N ALA A 355 0.12 -32.25 9.83
CA ALA A 355 -0.81 -31.14 9.60
C ALA A 355 -0.09 -29.78 9.53
N LEU A 356 0.88 -29.51 10.43
CA LEU A 356 1.66 -28.29 10.43
C LEU A 356 2.48 -28.13 9.15
N ILE A 357 3.05 -29.22 8.61
CA ILE A 357 3.78 -29.19 7.33
C ILE A 357 2.81 -28.83 6.18
N TRP A 358 1.63 -29.48 6.12
CA TRP A 358 0.66 -29.20 5.07
C TRP A 358 0.16 -27.75 5.13
N VAL A 359 -0.16 -27.26 6.31
CA VAL A 359 -0.58 -25.87 6.56
C VAL A 359 0.50 -24.88 6.16
N THR A 360 1.76 -25.17 6.49
CA THR A 360 2.88 -24.31 6.07
C THR A 360 3.03 -24.29 4.57
N LEU A 361 2.98 -25.44 3.91
CA LEU A 361 3.16 -25.53 2.46
C LEU A 361 2.02 -24.83 1.71
N THR A 362 0.76 -24.98 2.16
CA THR A 362 -0.36 -24.25 1.55
C THR A 362 -0.22 -22.73 1.74
N ALA A 363 0.22 -22.27 2.91
CA ALA A 363 0.45 -20.86 3.15
C ALA A 363 1.64 -20.32 2.32
N VAL A 364 2.75 -21.05 2.23
CA VAL A 364 3.89 -20.71 1.37
C VAL A 364 3.46 -20.62 -0.09
N ILE A 365 2.66 -21.56 -0.58
CA ILE A 365 2.11 -21.51 -1.95
C ILE A 365 1.24 -20.27 -2.14
N GLY A 366 0.36 -19.98 -1.16
CA GLY A 366 -0.50 -18.79 -1.18
C GLY A 366 0.31 -17.49 -1.23
N PHE A 367 1.37 -17.36 -0.42
CA PHE A 367 2.22 -16.16 -0.45
C PHE A 367 3.06 -16.05 -1.72
N LEU A 368 3.66 -17.16 -2.17
CA LEU A 368 4.47 -17.18 -3.38
C LEU A 368 3.66 -16.97 -4.66
N SER A 369 2.32 -17.12 -4.64
CA SER A 369 1.50 -16.76 -5.79
C SER A 369 1.60 -15.27 -6.14
N ASN A 370 1.96 -14.40 -5.17
CA ASN A 370 2.23 -12.98 -5.44
C ASN A 370 3.45 -12.75 -6.36
N LEU A 371 4.31 -13.75 -6.59
CA LEU A 371 5.38 -13.67 -7.60
C LEU A 371 4.85 -13.53 -9.03
N THR A 372 3.58 -13.84 -9.27
CA THR A 372 2.95 -13.65 -10.59
C THR A 372 2.53 -12.19 -10.82
N SER A 373 2.51 -11.36 -9.78
CA SER A 373 2.29 -9.92 -9.90
C SER A 373 3.48 -9.25 -10.59
N PRO A 374 3.29 -8.29 -11.48
CA PRO A 374 4.38 -7.45 -11.97
C PRO A 374 4.87 -6.45 -10.91
N LEU A 375 4.05 -6.13 -9.90
CA LEU A 375 4.35 -5.12 -8.87
C LEU A 375 5.41 -5.63 -7.86
N PRO A 376 6.62 -5.05 -7.79
CA PRO A 376 7.70 -5.53 -6.93
C PRO A 376 7.35 -5.59 -5.44
N PRO A 377 6.59 -4.64 -4.84
CA PRO A 377 6.22 -4.72 -3.43
C PRO A 377 5.38 -5.96 -3.10
N LEU A 378 4.49 -6.38 -4.01
CA LEU A 378 3.66 -7.58 -3.81
C LEU A 378 4.51 -8.86 -3.91
N GLN A 379 5.47 -8.91 -4.84
CA GLN A 379 6.43 -10.01 -4.94
C GLN A 379 7.25 -10.13 -3.65
N ASN A 380 7.81 -9.01 -3.19
CA ASN A 380 8.61 -8.93 -1.97
C ASN A 380 7.81 -9.35 -0.74
N PHE A 381 6.58 -8.87 -0.60
CA PHE A 381 5.66 -9.30 0.46
C PHE A 381 5.43 -10.81 0.44
N GLY A 382 5.21 -11.37 -0.75
CA GLY A 382 5.04 -12.81 -0.93
C GLY A 382 6.27 -13.62 -0.51
N ILE A 383 7.47 -13.20 -0.92
CA ILE A 383 8.75 -13.85 -0.58
C ILE A 383 9.02 -13.78 0.93
N VAL A 384 8.90 -12.59 1.52
CA VAL A 384 9.20 -12.37 2.94
C VAL A 384 8.21 -13.13 3.83
N SER A 385 6.92 -13.09 3.50
CA SER A 385 5.88 -13.83 4.24
C SER A 385 6.06 -15.34 4.12
N ALA A 386 6.37 -15.87 2.94
CA ALA A 386 6.65 -17.28 2.72
C ALA A 386 7.89 -17.75 3.52
N PHE A 387 8.97 -16.96 3.53
CA PHE A 387 10.15 -17.23 4.33
C PHE A 387 9.83 -17.19 5.84
N GLY A 388 9.06 -16.19 6.29
CA GLY A 388 8.66 -16.03 7.68
C GLY A 388 7.84 -17.22 8.18
N ILE A 389 6.87 -17.72 7.40
CA ILE A 389 6.04 -18.85 7.80
C ILE A 389 6.82 -20.18 7.75
N ALA A 390 7.74 -20.35 6.80
CA ALA A 390 8.67 -21.47 6.78
C ALA A 390 9.60 -21.46 8.02
N SER A 391 10.08 -20.28 8.42
CA SER A 391 10.85 -20.06 9.64
C SER A 391 10.05 -20.40 10.89
N THR A 392 8.75 -20.06 10.91
CA THR A 392 7.82 -20.44 11.99
C THR A 392 7.74 -21.95 12.14
N LEU A 393 7.54 -22.70 11.05
CA LEU A 393 7.54 -24.16 11.09
C LEU A 393 8.87 -24.71 11.65
N LEU A 394 9.99 -24.19 11.18
CA LEU A 394 11.30 -24.63 11.65
C LEU A 394 11.51 -24.36 13.15
N ILE A 395 11.19 -23.16 13.61
CA ILE A 395 11.39 -22.76 15.00
C ILE A 395 10.43 -23.52 15.93
N TYR A 396 9.15 -23.56 15.62
CA TYR A 396 8.16 -24.24 16.45
C TYR A 396 8.11 -25.76 16.26
N GLY A 397 8.60 -26.26 15.14
CA GLY A 397 8.77 -27.69 14.88
C GLY A 397 10.06 -28.28 15.43
N THR A 398 11.09 -27.46 15.74
CA THR A 398 12.41 -27.94 16.19
C THR A 398 12.91 -27.30 17.48
N PHE A 399 13.12 -25.99 17.50
CA PHE A 399 13.70 -25.25 18.62
C PHE A 399 12.78 -25.27 19.86
N VAL A 400 11.54 -24.90 19.70
CA VAL A 400 10.57 -24.83 20.82
C VAL A 400 10.38 -26.19 21.48
N PRO A 401 10.14 -27.31 20.76
CA PRO A 401 10.08 -28.65 21.34
C PRO A 401 11.39 -29.07 22.05
N ALA A 402 12.54 -28.78 21.43
CA ALA A 402 13.84 -29.12 21.99
C ALA A 402 14.09 -28.38 23.33
N VAL A 403 13.84 -27.07 23.35
CA VAL A 403 13.97 -26.24 24.56
C VAL A 403 12.95 -26.69 25.64
N LYS A 404 11.70 -26.95 25.24
CA LYS A 404 10.63 -27.40 26.15
C LYS A 404 11.03 -28.67 26.88
N VAL A 405 11.54 -29.68 26.17
CA VAL A 405 11.97 -30.95 26.77
C VAL A 405 13.14 -30.74 27.74
N GLU A 406 14.19 -30.03 27.32
CA GLU A 406 15.36 -29.77 28.17
C GLU A 406 14.97 -28.96 29.42
N LEU A 407 14.07 -27.98 29.27
CA LEU A 407 13.59 -27.13 30.35
C LEU A 407 12.74 -27.91 31.34
N ASP A 408 11.79 -28.72 30.86
CA ASP A 408 10.92 -29.53 31.71
C ASP A 408 11.75 -30.58 32.47
N GLU A 409 12.68 -31.31 31.81
CA GLU A 409 13.58 -32.25 32.45
C GLU A 409 14.44 -31.58 33.53
N LEU A 410 14.94 -30.36 33.27
CA LEU A 410 15.74 -29.58 34.25
C LEU A 410 14.93 -29.15 35.47
N LEU A 411 13.69 -28.67 35.24
CA LEU A 411 12.82 -28.20 36.33
C LEU A 411 12.26 -29.38 37.17
N GLU A 412 11.87 -30.48 36.55
CA GLU A 412 11.45 -31.70 37.22
C GLU A 412 12.57 -32.30 38.08
N ALA A 413 13.82 -32.30 37.58
CA ALA A 413 14.99 -32.72 38.38
C ALA A 413 15.19 -31.84 39.63
N ARG A 414 14.62 -30.62 39.64
CA ARG A 414 14.63 -29.70 40.80
C ARG A 414 13.38 -29.82 41.68
N GLY A 415 12.47 -30.74 41.35
CA GLY A 415 11.23 -31.01 42.13
C GLY A 415 10.05 -30.13 41.75
N TRP A 416 10.08 -29.43 40.61
CA TRP A 416 8.93 -28.63 40.12
C TRP A 416 7.99 -29.53 39.32
N ASP A 417 6.69 -29.50 39.67
CA ASP A 417 5.67 -30.18 38.87
C ASP A 417 5.40 -29.45 37.57
N ARG A 418 5.72 -30.09 36.43
CA ARG A 418 5.53 -29.55 35.06
C ARG A 418 4.35 -30.19 34.35
N LYS A 419 3.58 -31.08 35.02
CA LYS A 419 2.36 -31.67 34.44
C LYS A 419 1.23 -30.63 34.49
N LYS A 420 0.80 -30.10 33.36
CA LYS A 420 -0.29 -29.13 33.23
C LYS A 420 -1.36 -29.68 32.27
N ARG A 421 -2.62 -29.42 32.58
CA ARG A 421 -3.76 -29.84 31.72
C ARG A 421 -3.78 -29.07 30.43
N ALA A 422 -4.20 -29.77 29.36
CA ALA A 422 -4.42 -29.15 28.08
C ALA A 422 -5.64 -28.20 28.09
N PHE A 423 -5.59 -27.10 27.33
CA PHE A 423 -6.70 -26.15 27.23
C PHE A 423 -7.78 -26.70 26.27
N GLY A 424 -9.06 -26.55 26.62
CA GLY A 424 -10.17 -26.87 25.70
C GLY A 424 -10.73 -28.30 25.82
N THR A 425 -10.19 -29.15 26.71
CA THR A 425 -10.67 -30.52 26.91
C THR A 425 -11.90 -30.66 27.84
N GLY A 426 -12.44 -29.53 28.36
CA GLY A 426 -13.62 -29.48 29.23
C GLY A 426 -14.89 -29.15 28.44
N GLY A 427 -15.95 -30.01 28.53
CA GLY A 427 -17.25 -29.69 27.93
C GLY A 427 -17.85 -28.40 28.52
N GLY A 428 -18.37 -27.53 27.71
CA GLY A 428 -18.99 -26.26 28.09
C GLY A 428 -19.91 -25.71 26.99
N ALA A 429 -20.45 -24.49 27.15
CA ALA A 429 -21.35 -23.83 26.20
C ALA A 429 -20.79 -23.77 24.76
N PHE A 430 -19.48 -23.69 24.62
CA PHE A 430 -18.82 -23.70 23.30
C PHE A 430 -18.92 -25.05 22.57
N SER A 431 -18.88 -26.17 23.31
CA SER A 431 -19.06 -27.49 22.72
C SER A 431 -20.46 -27.66 22.11
N SER A 432 -21.49 -27.06 22.72
CA SER A 432 -22.85 -27.06 22.15
C SER A 432 -22.98 -26.18 20.88
N LEU A 433 -22.28 -25.07 20.82
CA LEU A 433 -22.25 -24.21 19.63
C LEU A 433 -21.56 -24.93 18.42
N LEU A 434 -20.40 -25.54 18.69
CA LEU A 434 -19.65 -26.31 17.71
C LEU A 434 -20.43 -27.54 17.20
N SER A 435 -21.24 -28.21 18.05
CA SER A 435 -22.09 -29.33 17.64
C SER A 435 -23.20 -28.93 16.66
N GLY A 436 -23.45 -27.62 16.50
CA GLY A 436 -24.35 -27.07 15.48
C GLY A 436 -23.96 -27.52 14.07
N GLY A 437 -22.66 -27.53 13.73
CA GLY A 437 -22.17 -27.99 12.42
C GLY A 437 -22.59 -29.41 12.08
N LYS A 438 -22.49 -30.38 13.01
CA LYS A 438 -23.03 -31.74 12.83
C LYS A 438 -24.55 -31.73 12.60
N THR A 439 -25.26 -30.95 13.41
CA THR A 439 -26.74 -30.92 13.35
C THR A 439 -27.21 -30.41 11.98
N PHE A 440 -26.60 -29.36 11.45
CA PHE A 440 -26.90 -28.84 10.12
C PHE A 440 -26.49 -29.80 9.00
N ALA A 441 -25.29 -30.38 9.09
CA ALA A 441 -24.81 -31.37 8.12
C ALA A 441 -25.69 -32.65 8.09
N ARG A 442 -26.23 -33.08 9.25
CA ARG A 442 -27.11 -34.27 9.35
C ARG A 442 -28.51 -33.97 8.82
N ARG A 443 -29.09 -32.82 9.15
CA ARG A 443 -30.50 -32.53 8.81
C ARG A 443 -30.71 -32.04 7.40
N ALA A 444 -29.78 -31.22 6.89
CA ALA A 444 -29.97 -30.54 5.61
C ALA A 444 -28.63 -30.14 4.97
N PRO A 445 -27.75 -31.06 4.58
CA PRO A 445 -26.44 -30.70 4.02
C PRO A 445 -26.55 -29.87 2.74
N TRP A 446 -27.52 -30.19 1.88
CA TRP A 446 -27.79 -29.40 0.67
C TRP A 446 -28.30 -27.97 0.93
N ALA A 447 -29.05 -27.77 2.03
CA ALA A 447 -29.49 -26.43 2.41
C ALA A 447 -28.32 -25.56 2.88
N VAL A 448 -27.35 -26.13 3.63
CA VAL A 448 -26.12 -25.43 4.02
C VAL A 448 -25.31 -25.01 2.77
N VAL A 449 -25.13 -25.94 1.82
CA VAL A 449 -24.43 -25.65 0.56
C VAL A 449 -25.18 -24.59 -0.24
N ALA A 450 -26.52 -24.67 -0.30
CA ALA A 450 -27.33 -23.69 -1.03
C ALA A 450 -27.21 -22.27 -0.41
N VAL A 451 -27.24 -22.16 0.94
CA VAL A 451 -27.05 -20.88 1.62
C VAL A 451 -25.64 -20.34 1.38
N ALA A 452 -24.62 -21.20 1.47
CA ALA A 452 -23.24 -20.80 1.20
C ALA A 452 -23.08 -20.27 -0.24
N LEU A 453 -23.67 -20.95 -1.23
CA LEU A 453 -23.67 -20.51 -2.63
C LEU A 453 -24.45 -19.19 -2.81
N LEU A 454 -25.57 -19.00 -2.11
CA LEU A 454 -26.36 -17.79 -2.19
C LEU A 454 -25.58 -16.58 -1.64
N LEU A 455 -24.88 -16.75 -0.51
CA LEU A 455 -23.97 -15.75 0.03
C LEU A 455 -22.82 -15.47 -0.95
N THR A 456 -22.30 -16.51 -1.62
CA THR A 456 -21.24 -16.37 -2.63
C THR A 456 -21.70 -15.54 -3.83
N VAL A 457 -22.92 -15.77 -4.33
CA VAL A 457 -23.49 -14.99 -5.43
C VAL A 457 -23.70 -13.53 -5.00
N GLY A 458 -24.21 -13.30 -3.79
CA GLY A 458 -24.37 -11.94 -3.22
C GLY A 458 -23.01 -11.24 -3.05
N GLY A 459 -22.01 -11.95 -2.51
CA GLY A 459 -20.66 -11.42 -2.34
C GLY A 459 -19.95 -11.15 -3.67
N ALA A 460 -20.12 -12.03 -4.66
CA ALA A 460 -19.58 -11.81 -6.01
C ALA A 460 -20.22 -10.59 -6.71
N TYR A 461 -21.53 -10.35 -6.49
CA TYR A 461 -22.16 -9.12 -6.94
C TYR A 461 -21.55 -7.88 -6.24
N GLY A 462 -21.40 -7.92 -4.93
CA GLY A 462 -20.73 -6.83 -4.19
C GLY A 462 -19.29 -6.59 -4.70
N ALA A 463 -18.55 -7.64 -5.03
CA ALA A 463 -17.20 -7.53 -5.57
C ALA A 463 -17.11 -6.70 -6.87
N THR A 464 -18.20 -6.70 -7.71
CA THR A 464 -18.23 -5.87 -8.93
C THR A 464 -18.52 -4.40 -8.68
N GLN A 465 -18.78 -4.03 -7.43
CA GLN A 465 -19.10 -2.67 -7.01
C GLN A 465 -18.05 -2.08 -6.07
N ILE A 466 -16.96 -2.82 -5.84
CA ILE A 466 -15.86 -2.31 -5.01
C ILE A 466 -15.06 -1.34 -5.85
N ASP A 467 -14.87 -0.13 -5.31
CA ASP A 467 -14.00 0.85 -5.92
C ASP A 467 -12.53 0.44 -5.77
N THR A 468 -11.75 0.69 -6.81
CA THR A 468 -10.30 0.60 -6.76
C THR A 468 -9.75 2.01 -6.65
N SER A 469 -8.83 2.21 -5.74
CA SER A 469 -8.11 3.47 -5.63
C SER A 469 -6.62 3.20 -5.44
N PHE A 470 -5.83 3.97 -6.17
CA PHE A 470 -4.41 4.11 -5.92
C PHE A 470 -4.08 5.59 -5.99
N GLN A 471 -4.26 6.27 -4.86
CA GLN A 471 -3.96 7.69 -4.72
C GLN A 471 -2.93 7.88 -3.60
N THR A 472 -2.11 8.90 -3.74
CA THR A 472 -1.13 9.26 -2.69
C THR A 472 -1.84 9.53 -1.37
N GLU A 473 -3.02 10.15 -1.44
CA GLU A 473 -3.89 10.50 -0.33
C GLU A 473 -4.31 9.29 0.51
N ASP A 474 -4.45 8.12 -0.12
CA ASP A 474 -4.82 6.87 0.57
C ASP A 474 -3.74 6.39 1.55
N PHE A 475 -2.47 6.78 1.33
CA PHE A 475 -1.33 6.37 2.14
C PHE A 475 -0.93 7.40 3.20
N ILE A 476 -1.49 8.62 3.12
CA ILE A 476 -1.24 9.68 4.09
C ILE A 476 -2.05 9.38 5.37
N ALA A 477 -1.42 9.60 6.51
CA ALA A 477 -2.03 9.40 7.80
C ALA A 477 -3.25 10.32 7.99
N GLU A 478 -4.26 9.82 8.68
CA GLU A 478 -5.35 10.62 9.22
C GLU A 478 -5.06 11.00 10.67
N ASP A 479 -5.73 12.04 11.17
CA ASP A 479 -5.66 12.39 12.58
C ASP A 479 -5.93 11.17 13.45
N PRO A 480 -5.01 10.79 14.34
CA PRO A 480 -5.19 9.63 15.18
C PRO A 480 -6.37 9.84 16.15
N PRO A 481 -7.11 8.77 16.51
CA PRO A 481 -8.17 8.87 17.50
C PRO A 481 -7.66 9.48 18.82
N GLU A 482 -8.42 10.39 19.43
CA GLU A 482 -8.04 11.17 20.66
C GLU A 482 -7.50 10.30 21.80
N PHE A 483 -7.95 9.03 21.90
CA PHE A 483 -7.46 8.15 22.96
C PHE A 483 -5.99 7.72 22.75
N LEU A 484 -5.49 7.69 21.51
CA LEU A 484 -4.08 7.37 21.21
C LEU A 484 -3.17 8.53 21.62
N ASN A 485 -3.62 9.79 21.46
CA ASN A 485 -2.89 10.98 21.89
C ASN A 485 -2.72 11.04 23.41
N SER A 486 -3.54 10.29 24.17
CA SER A 486 -3.41 10.18 25.63
C SER A 486 -2.40 9.12 26.09
N LEU A 487 -1.76 8.39 25.18
CA LEU A 487 -0.73 7.43 25.52
C LEU A 487 0.55 8.13 26.00
N PRO A 488 1.33 7.51 26.90
CA PRO A 488 2.61 8.08 27.30
C PRO A 488 3.66 7.91 26.20
N GLU A 489 4.57 8.87 26.10
CA GLU A 489 5.77 8.72 25.26
C GLU A 489 6.51 7.40 25.54
N PRO A 490 6.99 6.68 24.53
CA PRO A 490 7.04 7.03 23.10
C PRO A 490 5.86 6.45 22.29
N PHE A 491 4.69 6.20 22.87
CA PHE A 491 3.54 5.54 22.22
C PHE A 491 2.46 6.56 21.79
N ALA A 492 2.60 7.83 22.16
CA ALA A 492 1.74 8.87 21.65
C ALA A 492 2.10 9.13 20.17
N PRO A 493 1.14 9.09 19.23
CA PRO A 493 1.41 9.44 17.84
C PRO A 493 1.70 10.93 17.69
N GLY A 494 2.40 11.31 16.62
CA GLY A 494 2.54 12.69 16.18
C GLY A 494 1.22 13.29 15.68
N ASP A 495 1.26 14.59 15.40
CA ASP A 495 0.17 15.30 14.72
C ASP A 495 0.34 15.13 13.20
N TYR A 496 -0.74 14.75 12.50
CA TYR A 496 -0.72 14.48 11.06
C TYR A 496 -1.67 15.45 10.36
N GLN A 497 -1.13 16.37 9.59
CA GLN A 497 -1.88 17.46 8.97
C GLN A 497 -1.82 17.46 7.45
N VAL A 498 -0.88 16.73 6.84
CA VAL A 498 -0.64 16.72 5.38
C VAL A 498 -1.89 16.36 4.61
N LYS A 499 -2.71 15.41 5.07
CA LYS A 499 -3.95 15.03 4.39
C LYS A 499 -4.93 16.19 4.33
N SER A 500 -5.18 16.87 5.45
CA SER A 500 -6.09 18.02 5.51
C SER A 500 -5.56 19.21 4.72
N GLN A 501 -4.24 19.41 4.72
CA GLN A 501 -3.56 20.42 3.93
C GLN A 501 -3.66 20.15 2.43
N LEU A 502 -3.45 18.88 2.01
CA LEU A 502 -3.59 18.44 0.64
C LEU A 502 -5.03 18.63 0.12
N GLU A 503 -6.02 18.25 0.92
CA GLU A 503 -7.43 18.49 0.60
C GLU A 503 -7.74 19.98 0.45
N PHE A 504 -7.19 20.82 1.33
CA PHE A 504 -7.36 22.28 1.25
C PHE A 504 -6.72 22.83 -0.03
N VAL A 505 -5.47 22.46 -0.32
CA VAL A 505 -4.76 22.88 -1.53
C VAL A 505 -5.50 22.43 -2.79
N GLY A 506 -5.94 21.17 -2.83
CA GLY A 506 -6.68 20.61 -3.97
C GLY A 506 -8.05 21.26 -4.20
N GLN A 507 -8.73 21.73 -3.15
CA GLN A 507 -10.02 22.43 -3.26
C GLN A 507 -9.87 23.89 -3.66
N GLN A 508 -8.84 24.56 -3.14
CA GLN A 508 -8.67 26.00 -3.29
C GLN A 508 -7.80 26.39 -4.48
N PHE A 509 -6.77 25.63 -4.78
CA PHE A 509 -5.83 25.93 -5.85
C PHE A 509 -5.92 24.86 -6.93
N SER A 510 -5.79 25.27 -8.20
CA SER A 510 -5.55 24.30 -9.26
C SER A 510 -4.22 23.61 -8.95
N GLN A 511 -4.28 22.37 -8.50
CA GLN A 511 -3.11 21.53 -8.66
C GLN A 511 -2.99 21.34 -10.17
N ASP A 512 -1.90 21.80 -10.75
CA ASP A 512 -1.57 21.53 -12.15
C ASP A 512 -1.30 20.02 -12.31
N GLN A 513 -2.38 19.21 -12.18
CA GLN A 513 -2.31 17.81 -12.54
C GLN A 513 -2.19 17.76 -14.05
N THR A 514 -1.02 17.40 -14.52
CA THR A 514 -0.71 17.36 -15.94
C THR A 514 -0.57 15.92 -16.43
N SER A 515 -1.00 15.70 -17.64
CA SER A 515 -0.62 14.52 -18.43
C SER A 515 0.43 14.91 -19.45
N THR A 516 1.31 14.00 -19.75
CA THR A 516 2.40 14.22 -20.72
C THR A 516 2.33 13.21 -21.85
N ILE A 517 2.62 13.64 -23.04
CA ILE A 517 2.80 12.81 -24.22
C ILE A 517 4.25 12.95 -24.64
N LEU A 518 5.01 11.87 -24.54
CA LEU A 518 6.38 11.77 -25.03
C LEU A 518 6.35 11.33 -26.48
N ILE A 519 6.91 12.15 -27.37
CA ILE A 519 7.01 11.90 -28.81
C ILE A 519 8.47 11.65 -29.16
N ARG A 520 8.81 10.49 -29.72
CA ARG A 520 10.19 10.09 -30.05
C ARG A 520 10.32 9.67 -31.49
N GLY A 521 11.47 9.95 -32.11
CA GLY A 521 11.79 9.62 -33.51
C GLY A 521 11.96 10.86 -34.38
N ASP A 522 11.34 10.91 -35.55
CA ASP A 522 11.46 12.02 -36.49
C ASP A 522 10.65 13.25 -36.03
N VAL A 523 11.06 13.89 -34.93
CA VAL A 523 10.32 14.99 -34.26
C VAL A 523 10.58 16.37 -34.87
N ALA A 524 11.64 16.53 -35.66
CA ALA A 524 12.01 17.80 -36.27
C ALA A 524 11.53 17.90 -37.75
N THR A 525 10.33 17.43 -38.03
CA THR A 525 9.69 17.40 -39.35
C THR A 525 8.41 18.23 -39.38
N PRO A 526 8.01 18.72 -40.57
CA PRO A 526 6.73 19.43 -40.75
C PRO A 526 5.54 18.55 -40.34
N GLU A 527 5.59 17.27 -40.68
CA GLU A 527 4.54 16.30 -40.37
C GLU A 527 4.34 16.17 -38.87
N ALA A 528 5.43 16.13 -38.06
CA ALA A 528 5.37 16.07 -36.64
C ALA A 528 4.74 17.32 -36.00
N LEU A 529 5.04 18.51 -36.53
CA LEU A 529 4.42 19.76 -36.08
C LEU A 529 2.94 19.86 -36.47
N SER A 530 2.58 19.39 -37.69
CA SER A 530 1.17 19.34 -38.11
C SER A 530 0.33 18.42 -37.22
N GLU A 531 0.81 17.21 -36.88
CA GLU A 531 0.11 16.32 -35.95
C GLU A 531 0.05 16.89 -34.53
N MET A 532 1.11 17.61 -34.10
CA MET A 532 1.10 18.30 -32.82
C MET A 532 0.01 19.39 -32.80
N ALA A 533 -0.16 20.16 -33.88
CA ALA A 533 -1.21 21.16 -34.02
C ALA A 533 -2.62 20.51 -33.97
N GLU A 534 -2.80 19.36 -34.64
CA GLU A 534 -4.04 18.61 -34.58
C GLU A 534 -4.30 18.05 -33.16
N ALA A 535 -3.26 17.58 -32.47
CA ALA A 535 -3.37 17.10 -31.08
C ALA A 535 -3.73 18.26 -30.14
N GLU A 536 -3.16 19.46 -30.32
CA GLU A 536 -3.53 20.65 -29.54
C GLU A 536 -5.01 21.04 -29.75
N GLN A 537 -5.51 20.90 -30.97
CA GLN A 537 -6.92 21.16 -31.25
C GLN A 537 -7.83 20.11 -30.61
N ARG A 538 -7.47 18.84 -30.70
CA ARG A 538 -8.22 17.75 -30.02
C ARG A 538 -8.21 17.91 -28.50
N ALA A 539 -7.09 18.34 -27.93
CA ALA A 539 -6.99 18.65 -26.51
C ALA A 539 -7.99 19.76 -26.13
N ALA A 540 -8.14 20.79 -26.95
CA ALA A 540 -9.10 21.88 -26.72
C ALA A 540 -10.58 21.44 -26.82
N GLU A 541 -10.87 20.40 -27.58
CA GLU A 541 -12.20 19.83 -27.75
C GLU A 541 -12.55 18.78 -26.67
N SER A 542 -11.56 18.29 -25.94
CA SER A 542 -11.71 17.25 -24.92
C SER A 542 -12.16 17.83 -23.57
N SER A 543 -13.16 17.20 -22.96
CA SER A 543 -13.60 17.53 -21.58
C SER A 543 -12.56 17.13 -20.50
N GLY A 544 -11.59 16.30 -20.83
CA GLY A 544 -10.54 15.86 -19.92
C GLY A 544 -9.48 16.92 -19.61
N PHE A 545 -9.34 17.94 -20.45
CA PHE A 545 -8.31 18.95 -20.34
C PHE A 545 -8.85 20.35 -20.11
N ASN A 546 -8.05 21.16 -19.41
CA ASN A 546 -8.41 22.54 -19.14
C ASN A 546 -8.25 23.40 -20.40
N THR A 547 -9.16 24.36 -20.56
CA THR A 547 -9.14 25.30 -21.68
C THR A 547 -9.19 26.73 -21.18
N PHE A 548 -8.41 27.60 -21.83
CA PHE A 548 -8.49 29.03 -21.59
C PHE A 548 -9.81 29.61 -22.09
N PRO A 549 -10.21 30.82 -21.65
CA PRO A 549 -11.42 31.50 -22.12
C PRO A 549 -11.44 31.75 -23.64
N ASN A 550 -10.28 31.76 -24.32
CA ASN A 550 -10.15 31.87 -25.76
C ASN A 550 -10.42 30.53 -26.51
N GLY A 551 -10.74 29.45 -25.77
CA GLY A 551 -11.01 28.12 -26.33
C GLY A 551 -9.79 27.29 -26.66
N GLN A 552 -8.59 27.72 -26.32
CA GLN A 552 -7.37 26.94 -26.51
C GLN A 552 -7.13 26.06 -25.29
N ALA A 553 -6.59 24.83 -25.49
CA ALA A 553 -6.19 23.98 -24.38
C ALA A 553 -5.02 24.60 -23.59
N GLU A 554 -5.04 24.42 -22.29
CA GLU A 554 -3.93 24.76 -21.42
C GLU A 554 -2.86 23.66 -21.52
N LEU A 555 -1.86 23.94 -22.36
CA LEU A 555 -0.82 22.98 -22.67
C LEU A 555 0.55 23.64 -22.94
N ARG A 556 1.59 22.83 -22.86
CA ARG A 556 2.95 23.18 -23.30
C ARG A 556 3.36 22.18 -24.37
N SER A 557 3.86 22.71 -25.47
CA SER A 557 4.44 21.95 -26.58
C SER A 557 5.53 22.78 -27.27
N PRO A 558 6.39 22.19 -28.09
CA PRO A 558 7.32 22.93 -28.94
C PRO A 558 6.61 23.97 -29.82
N LEU A 559 5.52 23.57 -30.47
CA LEU A 559 4.76 24.44 -31.37
C LEU A 559 4.19 25.64 -30.61
N ARG A 560 3.50 25.39 -29.49
CA ARG A 560 2.92 26.45 -28.65
C ARG A 560 3.98 27.41 -28.13
N GLY A 561 5.13 26.88 -27.70
CA GLY A 561 6.26 27.67 -27.22
C GLY A 561 6.81 28.61 -28.28
N MET A 562 7.03 28.11 -29.50
CA MET A 562 7.49 28.88 -30.64
C MET A 562 6.48 29.95 -31.09
N GLN A 563 5.19 29.60 -31.18
CA GLN A 563 4.10 30.54 -31.50
C GLN A 563 4.03 31.70 -30.49
N THR A 564 4.08 31.36 -29.19
CA THR A 564 4.03 32.35 -28.11
C THR A 564 5.23 33.29 -28.15
N PHE A 565 6.44 32.73 -28.31
CA PHE A 565 7.66 33.54 -28.38
C PHE A 565 7.65 34.48 -29.62
N ALA A 566 7.22 34.00 -30.78
CA ALA A 566 7.12 34.81 -32.00
C ALA A 566 6.09 35.94 -31.84
N ALA A 567 4.94 35.67 -31.22
CA ALA A 567 3.90 36.67 -30.98
C ALA A 567 4.32 37.76 -29.95
N GLU A 568 5.05 37.38 -28.90
CA GLU A 568 5.57 38.33 -27.89
C GLU A 568 6.74 39.14 -28.38
N ASN A 569 7.49 38.66 -29.40
CA ASN A 569 8.68 39.32 -29.97
C ASN A 569 8.61 39.46 -31.49
N PRO A 570 7.62 40.21 -32.02
CA PRO A 570 7.32 40.22 -33.45
C PRO A 570 8.44 40.81 -34.34
N ASP A 571 9.32 41.62 -33.76
CA ASP A 571 10.48 42.23 -34.48
C ASP A 571 11.75 41.37 -34.35
N SER A 572 11.69 40.18 -33.70
CA SER A 572 12.85 39.30 -33.53
C SER A 572 13.22 38.58 -34.82
N SER A 573 14.50 38.17 -34.91
CA SER A 573 14.95 37.29 -36.01
C SER A 573 14.25 35.96 -36.02
N PHE A 574 13.85 35.47 -34.82
CA PHE A 574 13.09 34.22 -34.67
C PHE A 574 11.68 34.35 -35.24
N ALA A 575 10.94 35.43 -34.92
CA ALA A 575 9.59 35.64 -35.44
C ALA A 575 9.58 35.71 -36.99
N ASN A 576 10.60 36.34 -37.58
CA ASN A 576 10.74 36.35 -39.05
C ASN A 576 11.03 34.93 -39.58
N ALA A 577 11.92 34.16 -38.95
CA ALA A 577 12.22 32.79 -39.37
C ALA A 577 11.00 31.85 -39.21
N PHE A 578 10.19 32.04 -38.18
CA PHE A 578 8.94 31.31 -37.95
C PHE A 578 7.93 31.62 -39.07
N ALA A 579 7.72 32.88 -39.38
CA ALA A 579 6.82 33.31 -40.48
C ALA A 579 7.30 32.86 -41.87
N ASP A 580 8.63 32.81 -42.11
CA ASP A 580 9.19 32.28 -43.35
C ASP A 580 9.05 30.76 -43.49
N ALA A 581 8.94 30.06 -42.37
CA ALA A 581 8.75 28.60 -42.30
C ALA A 581 7.28 28.16 -42.41
N ASP A 582 6.35 29.03 -42.14
CA ASP A 582 4.89 28.87 -42.31
C ASP A 582 4.51 29.44 -43.70
N THR A 583 4.32 28.57 -44.70
CA THR A 583 4.12 29.01 -46.08
C THR A 583 2.66 29.21 -46.49
N ASP A 584 1.74 28.60 -45.77
CA ASP A 584 0.28 28.66 -46.00
C ASP A 584 -0.47 29.61 -45.06
N GLY A 585 0.20 30.05 -43.97
CA GLY A 585 -0.31 31.05 -43.04
C GLY A 585 -1.26 30.53 -42.00
N ASP A 586 -1.18 29.22 -41.69
CA ASP A 586 -1.97 28.57 -40.65
C ASP A 586 -1.30 28.62 -39.27
N ASN A 587 -0.13 29.24 -39.17
CA ASN A 587 0.69 29.38 -37.95
C ASN A 587 1.36 28.07 -37.50
N VAL A 588 1.52 27.11 -38.42
CA VAL A 588 2.26 25.86 -38.21
C VAL A 588 3.40 25.80 -39.25
N PRO A 589 4.67 25.75 -38.84
CA PRO A 589 5.79 25.67 -39.79
C PRO A 589 5.73 24.38 -40.62
N ASP A 590 5.72 24.53 -41.94
CA ASP A 590 5.67 23.44 -42.91
C ASP A 590 7.00 23.20 -43.63
N GLN A 591 8.08 23.91 -43.25
CA GLN A 591 9.45 23.72 -43.75
C GLN A 591 10.51 24.18 -42.73
N ASN A 592 11.75 23.68 -42.90
CA ASN A 592 12.92 24.11 -42.12
C ASN A 592 12.80 23.94 -40.59
N VAL A 593 12.03 22.96 -40.10
CA VAL A 593 11.72 22.76 -38.67
C VAL A 593 12.98 22.58 -37.82
N GLU A 594 13.97 21.81 -38.26
CA GLU A 594 15.25 21.62 -37.58
C GLU A 594 16.00 22.95 -37.35
N THR A 595 16.00 23.81 -38.37
CA THR A 595 16.61 25.14 -38.26
C THR A 595 15.83 26.04 -37.32
N LEU A 596 14.51 25.90 -37.28
CA LEU A 596 13.63 26.65 -36.41
C LEU A 596 13.81 26.20 -34.92
N TYR A 597 13.95 24.92 -34.67
CA TYR A 597 14.28 24.41 -33.33
C TYR A 597 15.63 24.96 -32.86
N THR A 598 16.65 24.95 -33.71
CA THR A 598 17.95 25.55 -33.40
C THR A 598 17.82 27.04 -33.06
N ALA A 599 17.07 27.79 -33.85
CA ALA A 599 16.85 29.22 -33.59
C ALA A 599 16.03 29.46 -32.31
N TYR A 600 15.12 28.54 -31.95
CA TYR A 600 14.34 28.61 -30.71
C TYR A 600 15.22 28.33 -29.46
N TYR A 601 16.14 27.38 -29.56
CA TYR A 601 17.16 27.16 -28.53
C TYR A 601 18.06 28.38 -28.31
N ASP A 602 18.43 29.09 -29.39
CA ASP A 602 19.30 30.27 -29.31
C ASP A 602 18.62 31.45 -28.58
N VAL A 603 17.29 31.59 -28.72
CA VAL A 603 16.56 32.77 -28.20
C VAL A 603 15.82 32.48 -26.89
N ALA A 604 15.42 31.22 -26.63
CA ALA A 604 14.64 30.80 -25.49
C ALA A 604 15.08 29.41 -24.96
N PRO A 605 16.35 29.24 -24.55
CA PRO A 605 16.92 27.92 -24.25
C PRO A 605 16.15 27.14 -23.15
N ALA A 606 15.65 27.84 -22.14
CA ALA A 606 14.90 27.19 -21.04
C ALA A 606 13.54 26.65 -21.52
N GLN A 607 12.80 27.43 -22.36
CA GLN A 607 11.54 26.96 -22.92
C GLN A 607 11.74 25.86 -23.95
N ALA A 608 12.77 25.98 -24.80
CA ALA A 608 13.11 24.99 -25.81
C ALA A 608 13.47 23.65 -25.15
N SER A 609 14.37 23.63 -24.18
CA SER A 609 14.81 22.41 -23.48
C SER A 609 13.70 21.76 -22.63
N SER A 610 12.69 22.51 -22.23
CA SER A 610 11.55 21.93 -21.50
C SER A 610 10.57 21.14 -22.38
N THR A 611 10.67 21.26 -23.71
CA THR A 611 9.73 20.62 -24.65
C THR A 611 10.41 19.87 -25.80
N ILE A 612 11.71 20.13 -26.04
CA ILE A 612 12.51 19.52 -27.11
C ILE A 612 13.78 18.95 -26.49
N TYR A 613 14.10 17.71 -26.77
CA TYR A 613 15.34 17.06 -26.34
C TYR A 613 16.30 16.88 -27.51
N VAL A 614 17.56 17.29 -27.29
CA VAL A 614 18.68 17.12 -28.21
C VAL A 614 19.69 16.17 -27.58
N ASN A 615 20.02 15.08 -28.27
CA ASN A 615 20.99 14.12 -27.80
C ASN A 615 22.44 14.65 -27.86
N GLU A 616 23.39 13.91 -27.31
CA GLU A 616 24.82 14.26 -27.30
C GLU A 616 25.42 14.41 -28.72
N GLY A 617 24.79 13.83 -29.74
CA GLY A 617 25.16 13.94 -31.16
C GLY A 617 24.64 15.21 -31.82
N GLY A 618 23.79 15.98 -31.15
CA GLY A 618 23.16 17.19 -31.72
C GLY A 618 21.89 16.88 -32.52
N GLU A 619 21.34 15.67 -32.43
CA GLU A 619 20.11 15.29 -33.16
C GLU A 619 18.89 15.53 -32.25
N TYR A 620 17.78 16.00 -32.82
CA TYR A 620 16.50 16.18 -32.16
C TYR A 620 15.83 14.79 -32.02
N GLU A 621 15.93 14.19 -30.86
CA GLU A 621 15.51 12.79 -30.59
C GLU A 621 14.08 12.67 -30.10
N ALA A 622 13.62 13.65 -29.30
CA ALA A 622 12.30 13.61 -28.70
C ALA A 622 11.72 15.00 -28.45
N THR A 623 10.39 15.05 -28.39
CA THR A 623 9.63 16.21 -27.89
C THR A 623 8.61 15.74 -26.88
N GLN A 624 8.15 16.67 -26.02
CA GLN A 624 7.01 16.39 -25.12
C GLN A 624 5.92 17.44 -25.27
N MET A 625 4.69 16.99 -25.11
CA MET A 625 3.51 17.83 -24.93
C MET A 625 2.91 17.56 -23.56
N THR A 626 2.76 18.58 -22.72
CA THR A 626 2.15 18.48 -21.40
C THR A 626 0.82 19.21 -21.41
N VAL A 627 -0.25 18.56 -20.97
CA VAL A 627 -1.63 19.09 -20.98
C VAL A 627 -2.17 19.11 -19.56
N THR A 628 -2.81 20.21 -19.15
CA THR A 628 -3.38 20.40 -17.82
C THR A 628 -4.77 19.75 -17.74
N LYS A 629 -5.03 18.97 -16.69
CA LYS A 629 -6.31 18.33 -16.41
C LYS A 629 -7.39 19.37 -16.15
N ALA A 630 -8.59 19.18 -16.69
CA ALA A 630 -9.73 20.01 -16.33
C ALA A 630 -10.16 19.76 -14.86
N GLY A 631 -10.40 20.82 -14.11
CA GLY A 631 -10.70 20.74 -12.68
C GLY A 631 -11.89 19.84 -12.33
N GLN A 632 -12.88 19.72 -13.23
CA GLN A 632 -14.06 18.87 -13.06
C GLN A 632 -13.91 17.46 -13.65
N ALA A 633 -12.87 17.20 -14.46
CA ALA A 633 -12.66 15.91 -15.08
C ALA A 633 -12.20 14.87 -14.06
N SER A 634 -12.71 13.66 -14.18
CA SER A 634 -12.16 12.52 -13.44
C SER A 634 -10.78 12.14 -13.98
N ARG A 635 -9.97 11.42 -13.16
CA ARG A 635 -8.67 10.90 -13.63
C ARG A 635 -8.83 10.06 -14.90
N GLY A 636 -9.77 9.10 -14.90
CA GLY A 636 -10.01 8.22 -16.04
C GLY A 636 -10.42 8.96 -17.32
N GLU A 637 -11.16 10.08 -17.23
CA GLU A 637 -11.45 10.91 -18.39
C GLU A 637 -10.20 11.58 -18.94
N THR A 638 -9.34 12.10 -18.07
CA THR A 638 -8.08 12.74 -18.47
C THR A 638 -7.10 11.74 -19.06
N THR A 639 -6.94 10.57 -18.44
CA THR A 639 -6.02 9.53 -18.93
C THR A 639 -6.49 8.96 -20.27
N SER A 640 -7.80 8.69 -20.42
CA SER A 640 -8.36 8.27 -21.71
C SER A 640 -8.12 9.30 -22.79
N ALA A 641 -8.37 10.59 -22.50
CA ALA A 641 -8.08 11.66 -23.45
C ALA A 641 -6.57 11.77 -23.80
N THR A 642 -5.68 11.48 -22.83
CA THR A 642 -4.23 11.47 -23.08
C THR A 642 -3.81 10.32 -24.00
N TYR A 643 -4.39 9.13 -23.82
CA TYR A 643 -4.17 8.01 -24.74
C TYR A 643 -4.68 8.32 -26.15
N ASP A 644 -5.88 8.90 -26.27
CA ASP A 644 -6.44 9.30 -27.57
C ASP A 644 -5.55 10.32 -28.31
N LEU A 645 -4.92 11.24 -27.56
CA LEU A 645 -3.95 12.17 -28.12
C LEU A 645 -2.66 11.46 -28.57
N ALA A 646 -2.12 10.56 -27.74
CA ALA A 646 -0.90 9.82 -28.10
C ALA A 646 -1.12 8.92 -29.31
N ASP A 647 -2.27 8.24 -29.41
CA ASP A 647 -2.63 7.37 -30.54
C ASP A 647 -2.78 8.17 -31.86
N SER A 648 -2.98 9.49 -31.75
CA SER A 648 -3.11 10.34 -32.93
C SER A 648 -1.81 10.55 -33.72
N PHE A 649 -0.66 10.26 -33.14
CA PHE A 649 0.66 10.40 -33.75
C PHE A 649 1.12 9.14 -34.56
N GLY A 650 0.20 8.30 -35.04
CA GLY A 650 0.51 7.00 -35.57
C GLY A 650 1.20 6.91 -36.92
N ASP A 651 1.23 7.99 -37.77
CA ASP A 651 1.62 7.92 -39.19
C ASP A 651 2.91 8.70 -39.56
N THR A 652 3.58 9.35 -38.60
CA THR A 652 4.68 10.31 -38.88
C THR A 652 6.09 9.76 -38.83
N GLY A 653 6.30 8.50 -38.50
CA GLY A 653 7.64 7.98 -38.18
C GLY A 653 8.10 8.34 -36.74
N ALA A 654 7.30 9.08 -36.00
CA ALA A 654 7.44 9.31 -34.58
C ALA A 654 6.50 8.36 -33.80
N THR A 655 6.91 7.94 -32.62
CA THR A 655 6.10 7.20 -31.67
C THR A 655 5.73 8.09 -30.50
N ALA A 656 4.44 8.24 -30.22
CA ALA A 656 3.94 8.96 -29.05
C ALA A 656 3.53 7.98 -27.95
N THR A 657 3.88 8.30 -26.72
CA THR A 657 3.56 7.51 -25.54
C THR A 657 2.93 8.42 -24.49
N ALA A 658 1.70 8.09 -24.07
CA ALA A 658 1.04 8.75 -22.95
C ALA A 658 1.78 8.44 -21.65
N THR A 659 2.07 9.45 -20.84
CA THR A 659 2.78 9.36 -19.58
C THR A 659 2.40 10.52 -18.65
N GLY A 660 3.14 10.73 -17.59
CA GLY A 660 2.82 11.66 -16.52
C GLY A 660 2.17 10.92 -15.34
N ASP A 661 2.19 11.55 -14.18
CA ASP A 661 1.75 10.91 -12.93
C ASP A 661 0.33 10.33 -13.01
N LEU A 662 -0.60 11.07 -13.67
CA LEU A 662 -1.99 10.61 -13.83
C LEU A 662 -2.08 9.30 -14.62
N VAL A 663 -1.31 9.19 -15.71
CA VAL A 663 -1.31 8.01 -16.59
C VAL A 663 -0.59 6.84 -15.90
N VAL A 664 0.55 7.09 -15.25
CA VAL A 664 1.29 6.04 -14.53
C VAL A 664 0.44 5.46 -13.39
N PHE A 665 -0.29 6.29 -12.65
CA PHE A 665 -1.18 5.81 -11.61
C PHE A 665 -2.37 5.02 -12.14
N ASP A 666 -2.94 5.43 -13.25
CA ASP A 666 -4.03 4.70 -13.92
C ASP A 666 -3.56 3.29 -14.33
N VAL A 667 -2.36 3.20 -14.91
CA VAL A 667 -1.74 1.91 -15.29
C VAL A 667 -1.48 1.03 -14.06
N ILE A 668 -1.00 1.61 -12.94
CA ILE A 668 -0.80 0.86 -11.69
C ILE A 668 -2.14 0.36 -11.15
N GLU A 669 -3.20 1.19 -11.18
CA GLU A 669 -4.53 0.84 -10.69
C GLU A 669 -5.16 -0.30 -11.52
N GLU A 670 -5.08 -0.25 -12.86
CA GLU A 670 -5.53 -1.32 -13.74
C GLU A 670 -4.75 -2.63 -13.48
N GLU A 671 -3.43 -2.52 -13.31
CA GLU A 671 -2.59 -3.70 -13.06
C GLU A 671 -2.82 -4.29 -11.66
N LEU A 672 -3.23 -3.50 -10.68
CA LEU A 672 -3.64 -3.99 -9.37
C LEU A 672 -4.83 -4.95 -9.47
N LEU A 673 -5.88 -4.57 -10.20
CA LEU A 673 -7.05 -5.42 -10.40
C LEU A 673 -6.69 -6.73 -11.13
N ASN A 674 -5.93 -6.61 -12.21
CA ASN A 674 -5.45 -7.76 -12.96
C ASN A 674 -4.62 -8.70 -12.07
N THR A 675 -3.73 -8.13 -11.26
CA THR A 675 -2.91 -8.87 -10.29
C THR A 675 -3.76 -9.60 -9.25
N VAL A 676 -4.76 -8.96 -8.66
CA VAL A 676 -5.65 -9.58 -7.66
C VAL A 676 -6.36 -10.79 -8.26
N ILE A 677 -6.91 -10.68 -9.46
CA ILE A 677 -7.61 -11.78 -10.15
C ILE A 677 -6.62 -12.90 -10.51
N GLN A 678 -5.47 -12.55 -11.08
CA GLN A 678 -4.46 -13.52 -11.50
C GLN A 678 -3.88 -14.29 -10.31
N THR A 679 -3.45 -13.59 -9.25
CA THR A 679 -2.91 -14.22 -8.04
C THR A 679 -3.94 -15.08 -7.34
N LEU A 680 -5.21 -14.67 -7.31
CA LEU A 680 -6.31 -15.44 -6.77
C LEU A 680 -6.49 -16.78 -7.54
N ILE A 681 -6.55 -16.72 -8.86
CA ILE A 681 -6.70 -17.92 -9.71
C ILE A 681 -5.49 -18.86 -9.53
N VAL A 682 -4.27 -18.31 -9.59
CA VAL A 682 -3.04 -19.08 -9.41
C VAL A 682 -3.02 -19.75 -8.05
N THR A 683 -3.38 -19.03 -6.99
CA THR A 683 -3.46 -19.54 -5.62
C THR A 683 -4.47 -20.70 -5.52
N ILE A 684 -5.68 -20.51 -6.03
CA ILE A 684 -6.72 -21.55 -6.02
C ILE A 684 -6.23 -22.81 -6.74
N VAL A 685 -5.72 -22.66 -7.94
CA VAL A 685 -5.24 -23.79 -8.76
C VAL A 685 -4.06 -24.50 -8.10
N ALA A 686 -3.08 -23.76 -7.60
CA ALA A 686 -1.90 -24.33 -6.96
C ALA A 686 -2.23 -25.03 -5.64
N VAL A 687 -3.07 -24.44 -4.80
CA VAL A 687 -3.47 -25.04 -3.51
C VAL A 687 -4.40 -26.24 -3.73
N ILE A 688 -5.35 -26.20 -4.70
CA ILE A 688 -6.16 -27.39 -5.08
C ILE A 688 -5.24 -28.52 -5.55
N ALA A 689 -4.34 -28.24 -6.48
CA ALA A 689 -3.44 -29.26 -7.02
C ALA A 689 -2.57 -29.87 -5.89
N PHE A 690 -2.04 -29.02 -5.02
CA PHE A 690 -1.26 -29.46 -3.88
C PHE A 690 -2.07 -30.33 -2.91
N LEU A 691 -3.27 -29.92 -2.52
CA LEU A 691 -4.12 -30.68 -1.61
C LEU A 691 -4.61 -31.99 -2.23
N MET A 692 -4.96 -31.98 -3.52
CA MET A 692 -5.32 -33.23 -4.24
C MET A 692 -4.15 -34.23 -4.24
N LEU A 693 -2.92 -33.77 -4.48
CA LEU A 693 -1.72 -34.61 -4.40
C LEU A 693 -1.45 -35.09 -2.98
N ALA A 694 -1.57 -34.20 -2.00
CA ALA A 694 -1.34 -34.52 -0.59
C ALA A 694 -2.32 -35.57 -0.09
N TYR A 695 -3.62 -35.39 -0.31
CA TYR A 695 -4.65 -36.33 0.13
C TYR A 695 -4.64 -37.61 -0.68
N TRP A 696 -4.26 -37.56 -1.96
CA TRP A 696 -4.02 -38.79 -2.75
C TRP A 696 -2.88 -39.61 -2.16
N TYR A 697 -1.78 -38.97 -1.78
CA TYR A 697 -0.62 -39.67 -1.21
C TYR A 697 -0.86 -40.26 0.17
N VAL A 698 -1.65 -39.56 1.04
CA VAL A 698 -1.87 -39.94 2.45
C VAL A 698 -3.12 -40.82 2.62
N HIS A 699 -4.18 -40.51 1.88
CA HIS A 699 -5.51 -41.12 2.04
C HIS A 699 -6.05 -41.81 0.78
N ASP A 700 -5.24 -41.94 -0.25
CA ASP A 700 -5.64 -42.51 -1.56
C ASP A 700 -6.85 -41.79 -2.20
N SER A 701 -7.12 -40.53 -1.81
CA SER A 701 -8.28 -39.78 -2.27
C SER A 701 -7.96 -38.36 -2.67
N ALA A 702 -7.70 -38.12 -3.98
CA ALA A 702 -7.47 -36.77 -4.48
C ALA A 702 -8.69 -35.84 -4.36
N THR A 703 -9.91 -36.39 -4.50
CA THR A 703 -11.16 -35.62 -4.44
C THR A 703 -11.42 -34.97 -3.06
N LEU A 704 -10.92 -35.61 -2.01
CA LEU A 704 -11.01 -35.04 -0.66
C LEU A 704 -10.24 -33.72 -0.55
N GLY A 705 -9.05 -33.63 -1.19
CA GLY A 705 -8.27 -32.40 -1.22
C GLY A 705 -9.03 -31.24 -1.86
N ALA A 706 -9.71 -31.47 -2.97
CA ALA A 706 -10.54 -30.46 -3.64
C ALA A 706 -11.72 -30.03 -2.73
N VAL A 707 -12.41 -30.98 -2.11
CA VAL A 707 -13.55 -30.72 -1.23
C VAL A 707 -13.13 -29.93 0.01
N THR A 708 -11.95 -30.18 0.53
CA THR A 708 -11.40 -29.48 1.69
C THR A 708 -11.19 -27.98 1.41
N LEU A 709 -10.90 -27.60 0.17
CA LEU A 709 -10.71 -26.19 -0.20
C LEU A 709 -12.03 -25.44 -0.46
N LEU A 710 -13.11 -26.11 -0.87
CA LEU A 710 -14.34 -25.46 -1.30
C LEU A 710 -14.88 -24.35 -0.37
N PRO A 711 -15.00 -24.56 0.97
CA PRO A 711 -15.51 -23.53 1.85
C PRO A 711 -14.68 -22.24 1.82
N ILE A 712 -13.37 -22.33 1.64
CA ILE A 712 -12.47 -21.17 1.55
C ILE A 712 -12.65 -20.42 0.24
N VAL A 713 -12.77 -21.14 -0.88
CA VAL A 713 -13.07 -20.51 -2.18
C VAL A 713 -14.39 -19.72 -2.11
N LEU A 714 -15.42 -20.28 -1.46
CA LEU A 714 -16.70 -19.57 -1.26
C LEU A 714 -16.53 -18.33 -0.34
N SER A 715 -15.69 -18.42 0.70
CA SER A 715 -15.49 -17.33 1.64
C SER A 715 -14.78 -16.13 1.01
N VAL A 716 -13.99 -16.31 -0.05
CA VAL A 716 -13.40 -15.18 -0.79
C VAL A 716 -14.48 -14.22 -1.29
N ALA A 717 -15.54 -14.73 -1.90
CA ALA A 717 -16.65 -13.89 -2.33
C ALA A 717 -17.39 -13.22 -1.16
N TRP A 718 -17.49 -13.91 -0.01
CA TRP A 718 -18.10 -13.30 1.20
C TRP A 718 -17.27 -12.13 1.73
N ILE A 719 -15.94 -12.25 1.68
CA ILE A 719 -15.01 -11.18 2.09
C ILE A 719 -15.18 -9.98 1.16
N LEU A 720 -15.14 -10.20 -0.15
CA LEU A 720 -15.32 -9.14 -1.14
C LEU A 720 -16.68 -8.45 -0.98
N GLY A 721 -17.76 -9.21 -0.80
CA GLY A 721 -19.08 -8.64 -0.51
C GLY A 721 -19.12 -7.85 0.81
N THR A 722 -18.32 -8.24 1.81
CA THR A 722 -18.21 -7.49 3.06
C THR A 722 -17.40 -6.21 2.88
N MET A 723 -16.31 -6.23 2.10
CA MET A 723 -15.55 -5.03 1.74
C MET A 723 -16.47 -3.97 1.13
N TRP A 724 -17.29 -4.36 0.15
CA TRP A 724 -18.30 -3.47 -0.43
C TRP A 724 -19.29 -2.93 0.62
N LEU A 725 -19.78 -3.76 1.56
CA LEU A 725 -20.76 -3.34 2.57
C LEU A 725 -20.21 -2.35 3.60
N ILE A 726 -18.92 -2.38 3.87
CA ILE A 726 -18.26 -1.50 4.84
C ILE A 726 -17.40 -0.42 4.17
N ASP A 727 -17.59 -0.25 2.84
CA ASP A 727 -16.93 0.77 2.04
C ASP A 727 -15.40 0.74 2.09
N ILE A 728 -14.83 -0.47 2.00
CA ILE A 728 -13.38 -0.66 1.89
C ILE A 728 -13.04 -1.06 0.46
N GLY A 729 -12.35 -0.17 -0.26
CA GLY A 729 -11.91 -0.36 -1.63
C GLY A 729 -10.72 -1.33 -1.78
N PHE A 730 -10.43 -1.69 -3.03
CA PHE A 730 -9.19 -2.35 -3.37
C PHE A 730 -8.06 -1.31 -3.42
N ASN A 731 -7.02 -1.55 -2.62
CA ASN A 731 -5.73 -0.90 -2.72
C ASN A 731 -4.63 -1.97 -2.74
N ILE A 732 -3.37 -1.56 -2.87
CA ILE A 732 -2.24 -2.50 -2.93
C ILE A 732 -2.18 -3.43 -1.72
N ILE A 733 -2.49 -2.91 -0.53
CA ILE A 733 -2.42 -3.68 0.71
C ILE A 733 -3.61 -4.64 0.81
N THR A 734 -4.84 -4.16 0.56
CA THR A 734 -6.04 -5.00 0.62
C THR A 734 -6.10 -6.04 -0.50
N GLY A 735 -5.50 -5.77 -1.67
CA GLY A 735 -5.38 -6.72 -2.78
C GLY A 735 -4.63 -8.01 -2.41
N THR A 736 -3.65 -7.93 -1.50
CA THR A 736 -2.93 -9.12 -1.02
C THR A 736 -3.78 -10.07 -0.18
N ILE A 737 -4.90 -9.58 0.39
CA ILE A 737 -5.77 -10.35 1.29
C ILE A 737 -6.41 -11.55 0.57
N THR A 738 -6.66 -11.45 -0.74
CA THR A 738 -7.28 -12.53 -1.50
C THR A 738 -6.39 -13.80 -1.54
N SER A 739 -5.10 -13.64 -1.81
CA SER A 739 -4.13 -14.75 -1.77
C SER A 739 -3.88 -15.24 -0.34
N LEU A 740 -3.80 -14.30 0.62
CA LEU A 740 -3.67 -14.56 2.04
C LEU A 740 -4.85 -15.40 2.59
N THR A 741 -6.08 -15.05 2.19
CA THR A 741 -7.31 -15.75 2.59
C THR A 741 -7.23 -17.24 2.31
N ILE A 742 -6.79 -17.62 1.11
CA ILE A 742 -6.69 -19.02 0.71
C ILE A 742 -5.54 -19.69 1.46
N GLY A 743 -4.37 -19.03 1.50
CA GLY A 743 -3.18 -19.60 2.15
C GLY A 743 -3.38 -19.89 3.65
N LEU A 744 -3.99 -18.95 4.39
CA LEU A 744 -4.22 -19.09 5.83
C LEU A 744 -5.53 -19.80 6.17
N GLY A 745 -6.60 -19.48 5.44
CA GLY A 745 -7.93 -20.01 5.73
C GLY A 745 -8.03 -21.52 5.59
N VAL A 746 -7.29 -22.08 4.64
CA VAL A 746 -7.30 -23.53 4.37
C VAL A 746 -6.79 -24.37 5.57
N ALA A 747 -5.98 -23.78 6.45
CA ALA A 747 -5.47 -24.45 7.64
C ALA A 747 -6.59 -25.04 8.50
N TYR A 748 -7.66 -24.26 8.74
CA TYR A 748 -8.81 -24.70 9.54
C TYR A 748 -9.51 -25.90 8.89
N ASN A 749 -9.67 -25.88 7.59
CA ASN A 749 -10.30 -26.98 6.83
C ASN A 749 -9.45 -28.25 6.83
N ILE A 750 -8.12 -28.12 6.69
CA ILE A 750 -7.19 -29.26 6.74
C ILE A 750 -7.31 -29.96 8.11
N HIS A 751 -7.30 -29.22 9.22
CA HIS A 751 -7.41 -29.81 10.56
C HIS A 751 -8.72 -30.58 10.77
N VAL A 752 -9.85 -30.04 10.28
CA VAL A 752 -11.14 -30.73 10.38
C VAL A 752 -11.18 -31.97 9.47
N ALA A 753 -10.70 -31.85 8.22
CA ALA A 753 -10.70 -32.97 7.26
C ALA A 753 -9.75 -34.11 7.70
N GLU A 754 -8.53 -33.77 8.15
CA GLU A 754 -7.58 -34.77 8.68
C GLU A 754 -8.15 -35.49 9.92
N ARG A 755 -8.78 -34.75 10.85
CA ARG A 755 -9.40 -35.38 12.00
C ARG A 755 -10.57 -36.27 11.62
N TYR A 756 -11.37 -35.83 10.62
CA TYR A 756 -12.46 -36.63 10.08
C TYR A 756 -11.96 -37.97 9.51
N MET A 757 -10.92 -37.94 8.69
CA MET A 757 -10.30 -39.13 8.10
C MET A 757 -9.68 -40.06 9.17
N LEU A 758 -9.05 -39.48 10.19
CA LEU A 758 -8.50 -40.23 11.30
C LEU A 758 -9.59 -41.00 12.06
N GLU A 759 -10.76 -40.37 12.32
CA GLU A 759 -11.87 -41.01 13.03
C GLU A 759 -12.56 -42.07 12.16
N LEU A 760 -12.69 -41.86 10.85
CA LEU A 760 -13.14 -42.90 9.88
C LEU A 760 -12.19 -44.11 9.87
N GLY A 761 -10.87 -43.85 9.80
CA GLY A 761 -9.84 -44.89 9.86
C GLY A 761 -9.81 -45.69 11.15
N ARG A 762 -10.41 -45.14 12.23
CA ARG A 762 -10.63 -45.83 13.52
C ARG A 762 -11.91 -46.70 13.54
N GLY A 763 -12.62 -46.75 12.41
CA GLY A 763 -13.86 -47.57 12.28
C GLY A 763 -15.10 -46.88 12.82
N LYS A 764 -15.10 -45.52 13.04
CA LYS A 764 -16.30 -44.80 13.41
C LYS A 764 -17.16 -44.48 12.19
N GLY A 765 -18.48 -44.55 12.37
CA GLY A 765 -19.41 -44.12 11.35
C GLY A 765 -19.28 -42.60 11.04
N THR A 766 -19.75 -42.19 9.82
CA THR A 766 -19.67 -40.80 9.32
C THR A 766 -20.11 -39.74 10.34
N TRP A 767 -21.22 -39.99 11.06
CA TRP A 767 -21.78 -39.00 11.99
C TRP A 767 -20.94 -38.79 13.25
N ASP A 768 -20.35 -39.88 13.78
CA ASP A 768 -19.46 -39.80 14.93
C ASP A 768 -18.09 -39.24 14.56
N ALA A 769 -17.61 -39.57 13.35
CA ALA A 769 -16.38 -39.03 12.84
C ALA A 769 -16.48 -37.51 12.65
N ILE A 770 -17.58 -36.98 12.09
CA ILE A 770 -17.82 -35.54 11.97
C ILE A 770 -17.96 -34.88 13.34
N GLN A 771 -18.73 -35.49 14.28
CA GLN A 771 -18.86 -34.93 15.60
C GLN A 771 -17.51 -34.79 16.29
N ASN A 772 -16.70 -35.84 16.25
CA ASN A 772 -15.39 -35.84 16.88
C ASN A 772 -14.40 -34.90 16.16
N ALA A 773 -14.52 -34.74 14.81
CA ALA A 773 -13.72 -33.78 14.06
C ALA A 773 -14.07 -32.35 14.47
N VAL A 774 -15.36 -32.00 14.53
CA VAL A 774 -15.77 -30.61 14.81
C VAL A 774 -15.64 -30.28 16.30
N THR A 775 -16.05 -31.18 17.23
CA THR A 775 -15.99 -30.89 18.66
C THR A 775 -14.60 -31.13 19.24
N GLY A 776 -13.84 -32.11 18.76
CA GLY A 776 -12.49 -32.43 19.25
C GLY A 776 -11.42 -31.43 18.77
N THR A 777 -11.53 -30.92 17.56
CA THR A 777 -10.59 -29.88 17.03
C THR A 777 -11.15 -28.48 17.14
N GLY A 778 -12.49 -28.30 17.16
CA GLY A 778 -13.14 -26.98 17.10
C GLY A 778 -12.78 -26.06 18.28
N GLY A 779 -12.51 -26.57 19.44
CA GLY A 779 -12.07 -25.76 20.58
C GLY A 779 -10.66 -25.18 20.38
N ALA A 780 -9.74 -25.99 19.85
CA ALA A 780 -8.40 -25.55 19.50
C ALA A 780 -8.44 -24.55 18.30
N LEU A 781 -9.28 -24.84 17.29
CA LEU A 781 -9.48 -23.96 16.14
C LEU A 781 -10.11 -22.63 16.53
N LEU A 782 -11.07 -22.61 17.46
CA LEU A 782 -11.64 -21.35 17.98
C LEU A 782 -10.59 -20.53 18.74
N GLY A 783 -9.75 -21.21 19.53
CA GLY A 783 -8.62 -20.55 20.19
C GLY A 783 -7.64 -19.95 19.20
N SER A 784 -7.24 -20.72 18.20
CA SER A 784 -6.39 -20.29 17.09
C SER A 784 -7.02 -19.14 16.30
N ALA A 785 -8.29 -19.25 15.87
CA ALA A 785 -8.99 -18.19 15.16
C ALA A 785 -9.07 -16.90 16.01
N GLY A 786 -9.44 -17.04 17.30
CA GLY A 786 -9.52 -15.88 18.21
C GLY A 786 -8.19 -15.17 18.41
N THR A 787 -7.09 -15.93 18.48
CA THR A 787 -5.73 -15.37 18.58
C THR A 787 -5.30 -14.67 17.30
N THR A 788 -5.60 -15.26 16.16
CA THR A 788 -5.23 -14.70 14.86
C THR A 788 -6.08 -13.47 14.52
N VAL A 789 -7.40 -13.52 14.77
CA VAL A 789 -8.31 -12.36 14.61
C VAL A 789 -7.86 -11.20 15.50
N GLY A 790 -7.54 -11.48 16.78
CA GLY A 790 -7.07 -10.41 17.66
C GLY A 790 -5.68 -9.91 17.31
N GLY A 791 -4.79 -10.79 16.84
CA GLY A 791 -3.47 -10.39 16.33
C GLY A 791 -3.56 -9.42 15.15
N PHE A 792 -4.39 -9.74 14.14
CA PHE A 792 -4.65 -8.82 13.02
C PHE A 792 -5.51 -7.62 13.43
N GLY A 793 -6.44 -7.79 14.37
CA GLY A 793 -7.28 -6.70 14.88
C GLY A 793 -6.48 -5.56 15.52
N VAL A 794 -5.25 -5.84 15.97
CA VAL A 794 -4.34 -4.80 16.47
C VAL A 794 -3.94 -3.82 15.37
N LEU A 795 -3.89 -4.24 14.11
CA LEU A 795 -3.61 -3.36 12.96
C LEU A 795 -4.69 -2.29 12.76
N ALA A 796 -5.89 -2.50 13.27
CA ALA A 796 -6.94 -1.46 13.25
C ALA A 796 -6.57 -0.21 14.07
N PHE A 797 -5.50 -0.26 14.86
CA PHE A 797 -4.92 0.87 15.62
C PHE A 797 -3.68 1.46 14.95
N ALA A 798 -3.30 1.01 13.75
CA ALA A 798 -2.24 1.67 12.98
C ALA A 798 -2.67 3.08 12.60
N ILE A 799 -1.71 3.96 12.35
CA ILE A 799 -1.99 5.34 11.91
C ILE A 799 -2.32 5.38 10.41
N VAL A 800 -1.68 4.53 9.63
CA VAL A 800 -1.84 4.48 8.16
C VAL A 800 -3.12 3.72 7.77
N PRO A 801 -4.09 4.36 7.06
CA PRO A 801 -5.40 3.76 6.77
C PRO A 801 -5.37 2.41 6.04
N PRO A 802 -4.57 2.16 4.99
CA PRO A 802 -4.51 0.85 4.34
C PRO A 802 -4.08 -0.29 5.27
N ILE A 803 -3.25 0.00 6.29
CA ILE A 803 -2.83 -0.99 7.28
C ILE A 803 -3.98 -1.33 8.23
N GLN A 804 -4.79 -0.33 8.63
CA GLN A 804 -6.02 -0.55 9.42
C GLN A 804 -6.97 -1.46 8.65
N GLN A 805 -7.25 -1.13 7.39
CA GLN A 805 -8.13 -1.88 6.49
C GLN A 805 -7.65 -3.33 6.33
N PHE A 806 -6.34 -3.53 6.13
CA PHE A 806 -5.74 -4.87 6.06
C PHE A 806 -6.02 -5.67 7.34
N GLY A 807 -5.86 -5.08 8.51
CA GLY A 807 -6.12 -5.73 9.80
C GLY A 807 -7.58 -6.16 9.96
N ILE A 808 -8.52 -5.26 9.64
CA ILE A 808 -9.96 -5.49 9.71
C ILE A 808 -10.37 -6.62 8.76
N ILE A 809 -10.01 -6.52 7.48
CA ILE A 809 -10.41 -7.50 6.47
C ILE A 809 -9.76 -8.86 6.71
N THR A 810 -8.49 -8.90 7.13
CA THR A 810 -7.84 -10.16 7.49
C THR A 810 -8.48 -10.80 8.71
N GLY A 811 -8.88 -10.01 9.71
CA GLY A 811 -9.66 -10.50 10.85
C GLY A 811 -10.99 -11.14 10.43
N ILE A 812 -11.75 -10.47 9.57
CA ILE A 812 -13.01 -10.98 8.99
C ILE A 812 -12.74 -12.25 8.17
N THR A 813 -11.67 -12.29 7.40
CA THR A 813 -11.22 -13.46 6.63
C THR A 813 -11.07 -14.70 7.51
N ILE A 814 -10.38 -14.57 8.64
CA ILE A 814 -10.17 -15.67 9.60
C ILE A 814 -11.49 -16.10 10.23
N ILE A 815 -12.38 -15.16 10.55
CA ILE A 815 -13.72 -15.50 11.06
C ILE A 815 -14.49 -16.33 10.02
N TYR A 816 -14.51 -15.92 8.75
CA TYR A 816 -15.20 -16.66 7.69
C TYR A 816 -14.56 -18.03 7.42
N ALA A 817 -13.22 -18.11 7.45
CA ALA A 817 -12.51 -19.39 7.32
C ALA A 817 -12.88 -20.35 8.46
N PHE A 818 -12.92 -19.87 9.71
CA PHE A 818 -13.36 -20.65 10.86
C PHE A 818 -14.84 -21.10 10.73
N LEU A 819 -15.75 -20.17 10.40
CA LEU A 819 -17.16 -20.49 10.21
C LEU A 819 -17.36 -21.48 9.06
N GLY A 820 -16.64 -21.31 7.95
CA GLY A 820 -16.62 -22.24 6.83
C GLY A 820 -16.19 -23.64 7.22
N SER A 821 -15.12 -23.74 8.04
CA SER A 821 -14.59 -25.04 8.50
C SER A 821 -15.51 -25.79 9.48
N VAL A 822 -16.22 -25.05 10.35
CA VAL A 822 -17.08 -25.64 11.39
C VAL A 822 -18.50 -25.92 10.90
N PHE A 823 -19.08 -25.04 10.07
CA PHE A 823 -20.49 -25.13 9.66
C PHE A 823 -20.69 -25.58 8.22
N VAL A 824 -19.81 -25.26 7.30
CA VAL A 824 -19.97 -25.54 5.86
C VAL A 824 -19.23 -26.82 5.47
N LEU A 825 -17.96 -26.97 5.84
CA LEU A 825 -17.13 -28.14 5.51
C LEU A 825 -17.76 -29.46 5.94
N PRO A 826 -18.37 -29.61 7.13
CA PRO A 826 -19.03 -30.87 7.52
C PRO A 826 -20.08 -31.35 6.52
N SER A 827 -20.85 -30.41 5.92
CA SER A 827 -21.83 -30.74 4.91
C SER A 827 -21.17 -31.22 3.60
N PHE A 828 -20.07 -30.61 3.20
CA PHE A 828 -19.29 -31.06 2.04
C PHE A 828 -18.65 -32.44 2.29
N LEU A 829 -18.13 -32.70 3.50
CA LEU A 829 -17.56 -34.01 3.85
C LEU A 829 -18.61 -35.11 3.85
N VAL A 830 -19.83 -34.84 4.37
CA VAL A 830 -20.96 -35.79 4.30
C VAL A 830 -21.31 -36.10 2.85
N LEU A 831 -21.46 -35.09 2.01
CA LEU A 831 -21.77 -35.27 0.59
C LEU A 831 -20.62 -35.99 -0.14
N TRP A 832 -19.36 -35.66 0.17
CA TRP A 832 -18.22 -36.37 -0.39
C TRP A 832 -18.20 -37.84 0.00
N THR A 833 -18.37 -38.16 1.29
CA THR A 833 -18.41 -39.56 1.76
C THR A 833 -19.55 -40.37 1.09
N LYS A 834 -20.70 -39.71 0.89
CA LYS A 834 -21.86 -40.34 0.27
C LYS A 834 -21.68 -40.64 -1.22
N TYR A 835 -20.95 -39.80 -1.98
CA TYR A 835 -20.89 -39.92 -3.45
C TYR A 835 -19.51 -40.30 -3.98
N LEU A 836 -18.43 -40.06 -3.24
CA LEU A 836 -17.05 -40.22 -3.70
C LEU A 836 -16.12 -40.87 -2.66
N GLY A 837 -16.63 -41.07 -1.42
CA GLY A 837 -15.87 -41.64 -0.30
C GLY A 837 -15.90 -43.16 -0.24
N PRO A 838 -15.32 -43.77 0.83
CA PRO A 838 -15.34 -45.20 1.03
C PRO A 838 -16.78 -45.75 1.19
N ASP A 839 -17.12 -46.81 0.49
CA ASP A 839 -18.46 -47.38 0.46
C ASP A 839 -18.95 -47.83 1.87
N ASP A 840 -18.04 -48.30 2.72
CA ASP A 840 -18.33 -48.85 4.06
C ASP A 840 -18.58 -47.76 5.10
N ALA A 841 -18.24 -46.48 4.86
CA ALA A 841 -18.32 -45.39 5.84
C ALA A 841 -19.74 -44.89 6.09
N PHE A 842 -20.70 -45.19 5.24
CA PHE A 842 -22.12 -44.84 5.33
C PHE A 842 -23.02 -46.02 5.79
N GLU A 843 -22.50 -47.23 6.04
CA GLU A 843 -23.30 -48.25 6.64
C GLU A 843 -23.71 -47.77 8.08
N GLU A 844 -24.95 -47.26 8.16
CA GLU A 844 -25.61 -47.03 9.43
C GLU A 844 -25.57 -48.37 10.18
N SER A 845 -25.05 -48.36 11.41
CA SER A 845 -25.27 -49.48 12.31
C SER A 845 -26.77 -49.69 12.40
N THR A 846 -27.28 -50.77 11.83
CA THR A 846 -28.66 -51.18 11.87
C THR A 846 -29.21 -51.36 13.28
N ASP A 847 -28.36 -51.18 14.30
CA ASP A 847 -28.73 -51.25 15.73
C ASP A 847 -29.41 -50.01 16.31
N GLU A 848 -29.18 -48.78 15.70
CA GLU A 848 -29.86 -47.56 16.20
C GLU A 848 -31.26 -47.37 15.58
N ALA A 849 -31.52 -47.85 14.39
CA ALA A 849 -32.86 -47.84 13.80
C ALA A 849 -33.84 -48.80 14.54
N ALA A 850 -33.30 -49.83 15.16
CA ALA A 850 -34.11 -50.75 15.97
C ALA A 850 -34.45 -50.23 17.37
N ALA A 851 -33.72 -49.22 17.88
CA ALA A 851 -33.96 -48.66 19.21
C ALA A 851 -35.05 -47.56 19.24
N ASP A 852 -35.30 -46.91 18.07
CA ASP A 852 -36.35 -45.88 17.99
C ASP A 852 -37.76 -46.48 17.66
N GLU A 853 -37.84 -47.76 17.30
CA GLU A 853 -39.11 -48.42 16.93
C GLU A 853 -39.75 -49.23 18.07
N VAL A 854 -39.11 -49.31 19.27
CA VAL A 854 -39.66 -50.00 20.46
C VAL A 854 -39.94 -48.97 21.58
N ALA A 855 -40.93 -48.10 21.37
CA ALA A 855 -41.67 -47.51 22.49
C ALA A 855 -42.96 -48.33 22.69
N PRO A 856 -43.13 -49.05 23.75
CA PRO A 856 -44.39 -49.72 24.00
C PRO A 856 -45.45 -48.70 24.38
N ALA A 857 -46.49 -48.64 23.56
CA ALA A 857 -47.77 -48.19 24.05
C ALA A 857 -48.22 -49.25 25.10
N ASP A 858 -48.22 -48.81 26.39
CA ASP A 858 -49.14 -49.32 27.34
C ASP A 858 -49.02 -48.62 28.70
N GLY A 859 -50.27 -48.17 29.23
CA GLY A 859 -50.60 -47.96 30.59
C GLY A 859 -50.84 -46.53 31.02
#